data_29dacf4ba9be6bb0c55c7ae4a8a19eff
#
_entry.id   29dacf4ba9be6bb0c55c7ae4a8a19eff
#
_cell.length_a   1.000
_cell.length_b   1.000
_cell.length_c   1.000
_cell.angle_alpha   90.00
_cell.angle_beta   90.00
_cell.angle_gamma   90.00
#
_symmetry.space_group_name_H-M   'P 1'
#
loop_
_entity.id
_entity.type
_entity.pdbx_description
1 polymer ?
#
loop_
_entity_poly.entity_id
_entity_poly.type
_entity_poly.pdbx_seq_one_letter_code
_entity_poly.pdbx_strand_id
1 'polypeptide(L)'
;MGVELRDSRSFYPTAMTDEQNLPKDEPKEKRAIVWNQQIADMAFKAIGGGGFATFISLFLVSDLPKIAMAGAIGAGGGLAVAVVAPTLRKTKKGAEALGEDLAEKAATKVLGVEGKYLDAQAKECEGYRPEGMRQYEEIKKPILRDVFVPLGLMDIGQPGGYGDRLHDDELAIAQMENKLDIWKLLKRAENDPAFTKIAVLAWGGSGKTTLLKHVAYTFGREEHRKHHVKARIPFLLQLRNYRQAIALGNLPALPELIHSLHIPKLPSGAEIGQSLNWVTETLQSGKAIVMLDGFDEVASEERSAMSKWMNDQMQAYGKSVFIITSRPRAYREQSPAHQMDVTMPIWVRDFNADQRRQFIEQWYRCQERMAAGERTETEVTKREALQATEALTQQINDRPELQALAKNPLLLNMIVTFHRRRPWGTLPTLRSDLYREICQLQLVDRPESRGVDTVLPGVDTLLILQRLALEMMQRQIQRISQEELLPLIAGYLKDEDESVGAEKFIDDVVSISELLVDQVEDYDFAHLSFQEYLAALEIVRLKQEEILYQRLEDDRWKAVILYYAGLVKNPISLIRELQRVKRIDLADQCLKEVKRVSPAINDAIKLLKAEVKDNRYSKLRMLLKSEQWREADEETSQLMLQVAGKEDQGYLEPDDIKVFPCEDLLTIDRLWVEASKGHFGFSVQKKIWEKCGSPMDYNDDYEKFMEAVGWRSGDDFVSYSDFKFSSFPTSHSLRGELPLLPNDLGRRRNGGTLFSRNDL
;
A
#
# COMPACT_ATOMS: atom_id res chain seq x y z
N MET A 1 -44.80 -19.47 47.66
CA MET A 1 -43.68 -19.19 48.53
C MET A 1 -42.79 -18.25 47.73
N GLY A 2 -42.87 -16.96 47.73
CA GLY A 2 -43.13 -15.93 48.75
C GLY A 2 -41.90 -15.62 49.58
N VAL A 3 -41.04 -14.66 49.16
CA VAL A 3 -40.20 -13.80 50.01
C VAL A 3 -39.70 -12.69 49.09
N GLU A 4 -40.33 -11.58 49.10
CA GLU A 4 -40.07 -10.25 49.69
C GLU A 4 -38.78 -9.55 49.25
N LEU A 5 -39.05 -8.46 48.55
CA LEU A 5 -38.18 -7.28 48.31
C LEU A 5 -37.72 -6.67 49.63
N ARG A 6 -36.46 -6.29 49.72
CA ARG A 6 -36.00 -5.25 50.65
C ARG A 6 -35.15 -4.22 49.90
N ASP A 7 -35.68 -3.01 49.87
CA ASP A 7 -35.04 -1.73 49.68
C ASP A 7 -33.72 -1.56 50.41
N SER A 8 -32.72 -1.04 49.78
CA SER A 8 -31.67 -0.24 50.44
C SER A 8 -31.26 0.92 49.55
N ARG A 9 -31.88 2.05 49.89
CA ARG A 9 -31.48 3.39 49.43
C ARG A 9 -30.18 3.81 50.10
N SER A 10 -29.50 4.71 49.39
CA SER A 10 -28.57 5.76 49.84
C SER A 10 -27.10 5.36 50.01
N PHE A 11 -26.31 5.97 49.09
CA PHE A 11 -25.24 6.89 49.47
C PHE A 11 -24.72 7.57 48.19
N TYR A 12 -25.25 8.77 47.90
CA TYR A 12 -24.58 9.77 47.10
C TYR A 12 -24.12 10.90 48.03
N PRO A 13 -22.84 11.30 47.98
CA PRO A 13 -22.46 12.56 48.60
C PRO A 13 -22.79 13.68 47.61
N THR A 14 -23.64 14.57 48.06
CA THR A 14 -23.94 15.90 47.50
C THR A 14 -22.66 16.72 47.41
N ALA A 15 -22.23 17.03 46.18
CA ALA A 15 -21.32 18.13 45.93
C ALA A 15 -22.12 19.42 45.96
N MET A 16 -21.80 20.27 46.93
CA MET A 16 -22.36 21.61 47.12
C MET A 16 -22.18 22.46 45.85
N THR A 17 -23.28 22.96 45.36
CA THR A 17 -23.34 24.11 44.42
C THR A 17 -23.17 25.38 45.24
N ASP A 18 -21.99 26.02 45.15
CA ASP A 18 -21.78 27.39 45.57
C ASP A 18 -22.41 28.36 44.55
N GLU A 19 -23.71 28.44 44.58
CA GLU A 19 -24.50 29.48 43.82
C GLU A 19 -25.07 30.56 44.73
N GLN A 20 -24.44 30.86 45.82
CA GLN A 20 -24.88 31.97 46.72
C GLN A 20 -23.70 32.86 47.09
N ASN A 21 -23.31 33.76 46.16
CA ASN A 21 -22.72 35.08 46.52
C ASN A 21 -22.34 35.84 45.25
N LEU A 22 -23.35 36.28 44.49
CA LEU A 22 -23.22 37.34 43.49
C LEU A 22 -24.45 38.28 43.60
N PRO A 23 -24.26 39.61 43.63
CA PRO A 23 -25.36 40.55 43.75
C PRO A 23 -26.31 40.43 42.54
N LYS A 24 -27.61 40.35 42.83
CA LYS A 24 -28.68 40.11 41.85
C LYS A 24 -29.05 41.32 40.93
N ASP A 25 -28.37 42.47 41.06
CA ASP A 25 -28.83 43.73 40.45
C ASP A 25 -27.80 44.39 39.55
N GLU A 26 -26.91 43.69 38.85
CA GLU A 26 -26.09 44.27 37.78
C GLU A 26 -26.63 43.97 36.38
N PRO A 27 -26.62 44.96 35.45
CA PRO A 27 -27.09 44.77 34.06
C PRO A 27 -26.32 43.67 33.32
N LYS A 28 -27.02 42.92 32.47
CA LYS A 28 -26.42 41.81 31.67
C LYS A 28 -25.18 42.20 30.87
N GLU A 29 -25.04 43.48 30.50
CA GLU A 29 -23.86 44.02 29.78
C GLU A 29 -22.58 43.98 30.61
N LYS A 30 -22.65 44.30 31.91
CA LYS A 30 -21.45 44.24 32.77
C LYS A 30 -20.97 42.82 33.03
N ARG A 31 -21.87 41.84 33.09
CA ARG A 31 -21.48 40.40 33.20
C ARG A 31 -20.76 39.90 31.95
N ALA A 32 -21.17 40.34 30.78
CA ALA A 32 -20.49 40.01 29.53
C ALA A 32 -19.08 40.61 29.43
N ILE A 33 -18.90 41.82 29.95
CA ILE A 33 -17.62 42.54 29.97
C ILE A 33 -16.61 41.86 30.91
N VAL A 34 -17.06 41.42 32.10
CA VAL A 34 -16.19 40.74 33.09
C VAL A 34 -15.77 39.35 32.55
N TRP A 35 -16.68 38.63 31.90
CA TRP A 35 -16.37 37.35 31.28
C TRP A 35 -15.37 37.49 30.13
N ASN A 36 -15.56 38.50 29.30
CA ASN A 36 -14.65 38.79 28.21
C ASN A 36 -13.25 39.23 28.68
N GLN A 37 -13.13 39.96 29.79
CA GLN A 37 -11.84 40.28 30.38
C GLN A 37 -11.12 39.09 30.97
N GLN A 38 -11.80 38.15 31.61
CA GLN A 38 -11.19 36.93 32.13
C GLN A 38 -10.66 36.02 31.00
N ILE A 39 -11.38 35.92 29.88
CA ILE A 39 -10.94 35.21 28.69
C ILE A 39 -9.75 35.89 28.04
N ALA A 40 -9.74 37.22 27.98
CA ALA A 40 -8.64 38.01 27.45
C ALA A 40 -7.36 37.88 28.30
N ASP A 41 -7.46 37.87 29.61
CA ASP A 41 -6.34 37.67 30.53
C ASP A 41 -5.75 36.23 30.47
N MET A 42 -6.59 35.23 30.29
CA MET A 42 -6.13 33.84 30.06
C MET A 42 -5.40 33.69 28.70
N ALA A 43 -5.90 34.36 27.68
CA ALA A 43 -5.28 34.34 26.36
C ALA A 43 -3.96 35.12 26.34
N PHE A 44 -3.89 36.26 27.07
CA PHE A 44 -2.66 37.04 27.22
C PHE A 44 -1.53 36.28 27.93
N LYS A 45 -1.87 35.49 28.95
CA LYS A 45 -0.90 34.61 29.63
C LYS A 45 -0.41 33.43 28.78
N ALA A 46 -1.19 33.01 27.77
CA ALA A 46 -0.85 31.87 26.93
C ALA A 46 0.06 32.25 25.72
N ILE A 47 0.14 33.50 25.30
CA ILE A 47 0.72 33.91 23.99
C ILE A 47 1.93 34.86 24.10
N GLY A 48 2.35 35.28 25.29
CA GLY A 48 3.58 36.13 25.43
C GLY A 48 3.58 37.39 24.58
N GLY A 49 2.92 38.39 25.04
CA GLY A 49 3.16 39.83 25.03
C GLY A 49 3.50 40.62 23.76
N GLY A 50 3.03 40.35 22.59
CA GLY A 50 3.31 41.24 21.46
C GLY A 50 2.29 41.13 20.32
N GLY A 51 1.51 42.14 20.06
CA GLY A 51 0.52 42.18 18.97
C GLY A 51 -0.93 41.90 19.39
N PHE A 52 -1.20 41.71 20.64
CA PHE A 52 -2.47 41.26 21.19
C PHE A 52 -3.51 42.36 21.45
N ALA A 53 -3.08 43.62 21.55
CA ALA A 53 -3.99 44.73 21.76
C ALA A 53 -5.03 44.91 20.62
N THR A 54 -4.64 44.59 19.40
CA THR A 54 -5.52 44.64 18.22
C THR A 54 -6.53 43.50 18.22
N PHE A 55 -6.16 42.37 18.78
CA PHE A 55 -7.02 41.16 18.83
C PHE A 55 -8.10 41.26 19.93
N ILE A 56 -7.76 41.88 21.07
CA ILE A 56 -8.71 42.06 22.18
C ILE A 56 -9.79 43.09 21.80
N SER A 57 -9.44 44.14 21.10
CA SER A 57 -10.44 45.13 20.61
C SER A 57 -11.42 44.50 19.59
N LEU A 58 -11.02 43.45 18.88
CA LEU A 58 -11.85 42.71 17.92
C LEU A 58 -12.90 41.82 18.58
N PHE A 59 -12.64 41.30 19.76
CA PHE A 59 -13.57 40.39 20.47
C PHE A 59 -14.60 41.15 21.34
N LEU A 60 -14.39 42.42 21.61
CA LEU A 60 -15.24 43.25 22.46
C LEU A 60 -16.39 43.96 21.71
N VAL A 61 -16.42 43.88 20.38
CA VAL A 61 -17.43 44.54 19.54
C VAL A 61 -18.39 43.50 18.93
N SER A 62 -19.67 43.74 19.09
CA SER A 62 -20.77 42.79 18.84
C SER A 62 -21.12 42.48 17.36
N ASP A 63 -20.26 42.78 16.38
CA ASP A 63 -20.49 42.55 14.95
C ASP A 63 -19.37 41.73 14.32
N LEU A 64 -19.37 40.41 14.57
CA LEU A 64 -18.37 39.46 14.09
C LEU A 64 -18.13 39.41 12.55
N PRO A 65 -19.12 39.60 11.65
CA PRO A 65 -18.84 39.44 10.22
C PRO A 65 -18.05 40.54 9.55
N LYS A 66 -18.05 41.75 10.13
CA LYS A 66 -17.36 42.91 9.52
C LYS A 66 -15.91 43.09 9.98
N ILE A 67 -15.57 42.49 11.09
CA ILE A 67 -14.26 42.66 11.73
C ILE A 67 -13.23 41.65 11.23
N ALA A 68 -13.66 40.45 10.82
CA ALA A 68 -12.79 39.48 10.20
C ALA A 68 -12.16 39.97 8.88
N MET A 69 -12.81 40.95 8.22
CA MET A 69 -12.30 41.55 6.99
C MET A 69 -11.28 42.69 7.21
N ALA A 70 -11.33 43.39 8.35
CA ALA A 70 -10.45 44.52 8.60
C ALA A 70 -9.06 44.14 9.14
N GLY A 71 -8.93 42.97 9.80
CA GLY A 71 -7.66 42.47 10.34
C GLY A 71 -6.72 41.84 9.31
N ALA A 72 -7.20 41.55 8.10
CA ALA A 72 -6.43 40.91 7.05
C ALA A 72 -5.53 41.85 6.22
N ILE A 73 -5.59 43.15 6.46
CA ILE A 73 -4.94 44.17 5.62
C ILE A 73 -3.65 44.73 6.25
N GLY A 74 -3.27 44.33 7.45
CA GLY A 74 -2.03 44.76 8.10
C GLY A 74 -0.88 43.76 7.94
N ALA A 75 0.34 44.24 7.76
CA ALA A 75 1.58 43.51 7.48
C ALA A 75 2.01 42.43 8.51
N GLY A 76 1.12 42.02 9.42
CA GLY A 76 1.30 40.93 10.39
C GLY A 76 0.33 39.77 10.22
N GLY A 77 -0.50 39.77 9.17
CA GLY A 77 -1.62 38.83 8.98
C GLY A 77 -1.23 37.35 8.84
N GLY A 78 -0.06 37.05 8.30
CA GLY A 78 0.39 35.65 8.11
C GLY A 78 0.62 34.91 9.41
N LEU A 79 1.11 35.57 10.45
CA LEU A 79 1.41 34.91 11.74
C LEU A 79 0.15 34.70 12.60
N ALA A 80 -0.80 35.62 12.52
CA ALA A 80 -2.06 35.54 13.25
C ALA A 80 -2.96 34.44 12.72
N VAL A 81 -2.99 34.24 11.38
CA VAL A 81 -3.77 33.19 10.72
C VAL A 81 -3.20 31.79 11.03
N ALA A 82 -1.87 31.63 11.05
CA ALA A 82 -1.23 30.39 11.38
C ALA A 82 -1.47 29.93 12.84
N VAL A 83 -1.67 30.86 13.76
CA VAL A 83 -1.93 30.57 15.18
C VAL A 83 -3.42 30.38 15.48
N VAL A 84 -4.30 31.09 14.76
CA VAL A 84 -5.76 31.03 14.99
C VAL A 84 -6.40 29.81 14.40
N ALA A 85 -5.95 29.33 13.24
CA ALA A 85 -6.51 28.13 12.61
C ALA A 85 -6.36 26.85 13.46
N PRO A 86 -5.19 26.55 14.06
CA PRO A 86 -5.05 25.43 14.98
C PRO A 86 -5.80 25.60 16.30
N THR A 87 -5.93 26.84 16.77
CA THR A 87 -6.59 27.15 18.05
C THR A 87 -8.11 27.06 17.92
N LEU A 88 -8.68 27.53 16.82
CA LEU A 88 -10.09 27.30 16.48
C LEU A 88 -10.44 25.82 16.33
N ARG A 89 -9.51 25.00 15.81
CA ARG A 89 -9.66 23.53 15.76
C ARG A 89 -9.59 22.88 17.16
N LYS A 90 -8.81 23.42 18.09
CA LYS A 90 -8.70 22.91 19.48
C LYS A 90 -9.86 23.35 20.38
N THR A 91 -10.46 24.48 20.11
CA THR A 91 -11.59 25.03 20.88
C THR A 91 -12.97 24.52 20.37
N LYS A 92 -12.99 23.46 19.59
CA LYS A 92 -14.22 22.80 19.11
C LYS A 92 -15.21 22.43 20.22
N LYS A 93 -14.79 22.42 21.49
CA LYS A 93 -15.66 22.23 22.66
C LYS A 93 -16.58 23.42 22.99
N GLY A 94 -16.29 24.63 22.44
CA GLY A 94 -17.11 25.83 22.61
C GLY A 94 -17.99 26.20 21.42
N ALA A 95 -17.81 25.50 20.28
CA ALA A 95 -18.47 25.84 19.01
C ALA A 95 -19.70 24.97 18.70
N GLU A 96 -20.19 24.20 19.66
CA GLU A 96 -21.44 23.41 19.47
C GLU A 96 -22.70 24.30 19.31
N ALA A 97 -22.58 25.61 19.50
CA ALA A 97 -23.67 26.58 19.27
C ALA A 97 -23.55 27.37 17.95
N LEU A 98 -22.39 27.35 17.28
CA LEU A 98 -22.20 27.93 15.94
C LEU A 98 -21.81 26.77 15.03
N GLY A 99 -22.74 26.36 14.19
CA GLY A 99 -22.63 25.19 13.35
C GLY A 99 -21.24 25.05 12.70
N GLU A 100 -20.73 23.83 12.65
CA GLU A 100 -19.43 23.46 12.05
C GLU A 100 -19.20 24.11 10.67
N ASP A 101 -20.28 24.32 9.93
CA ASP A 101 -20.36 24.98 8.62
C ASP A 101 -19.92 26.47 8.63
N LEU A 102 -20.20 27.21 9.70
CA LEU A 102 -19.81 28.64 9.82
C LEU A 102 -18.34 28.84 10.21
N ALA A 103 -17.81 27.95 11.05
CA ALA A 103 -16.38 27.99 11.43
C ALA A 103 -15.50 27.53 10.26
N GLU A 104 -15.95 26.57 9.50
CA GLU A 104 -15.29 26.06 8.31
C GLU A 104 -15.32 27.10 7.16
N LYS A 105 -16.46 27.75 6.92
CA LYS A 105 -16.60 28.84 5.95
C LYS A 105 -15.77 30.09 6.34
N ALA A 106 -15.64 30.37 7.61
CA ALA A 106 -14.81 31.48 8.08
C ALA A 106 -13.31 31.16 7.88
N ALA A 107 -12.87 29.94 8.22
CA ALA A 107 -11.48 29.51 7.99
C ALA A 107 -11.14 29.49 6.48
N THR A 108 -12.05 29.01 5.65
CA THR A 108 -11.87 28.96 4.19
C THR A 108 -11.82 30.37 3.55
N LYS A 109 -12.47 31.34 4.12
CA LYS A 109 -12.50 32.71 3.61
C LYS A 109 -11.26 33.53 4.00
N VAL A 110 -10.58 33.13 5.07
CA VAL A 110 -9.33 33.73 5.57
C VAL A 110 -8.09 33.14 4.90
N LEU A 111 -8.16 31.84 4.54
CA LEU A 111 -7.11 31.15 3.81
C LEU A 111 -7.18 31.57 2.32
N GLY A 112 -6.10 32.08 1.76
CA GLY A 112 -5.98 32.34 0.31
C GLY A 112 -6.21 31.07 -0.54
N VAL A 113 -6.07 31.16 -1.85
CA VAL A 113 -6.25 30.05 -2.82
C VAL A 113 -5.48 28.80 -2.38
N GLU A 114 -4.24 28.98 -1.93
CA GLU A 114 -3.37 27.88 -1.45
C GLU A 114 -3.99 27.13 -0.26
N GLY A 115 -4.46 27.86 0.75
CA GLY A 115 -5.04 27.22 1.94
C GLY A 115 -6.35 26.49 1.66
N LYS A 116 -7.17 27.03 0.76
CA LYS A 116 -8.41 26.35 0.31
C LYS A 116 -8.08 25.08 -0.44
N TYR A 117 -7.09 25.14 -1.32
CA TYR A 117 -6.64 23.98 -2.06
C TYR A 117 -6.09 22.88 -1.15
N LEU A 118 -5.20 23.25 -0.21
CA LEU A 118 -4.61 22.32 0.74
C LEU A 118 -5.67 21.62 1.61
N ASP A 119 -6.69 22.34 2.05
CA ASP A 119 -7.78 21.77 2.83
C ASP A 119 -8.65 20.83 1.98
N ALA A 120 -8.98 21.21 0.74
CA ALA A 120 -9.73 20.39 -0.20
C ALA A 120 -8.98 19.10 -0.54
N GLN A 121 -7.69 19.20 -0.86
CA GLN A 121 -6.83 18.03 -1.14
C GLN A 121 -6.68 17.11 0.08
N ALA A 122 -6.58 17.68 1.28
CA ALA A 122 -6.53 16.90 2.50
C ALA A 122 -7.85 16.18 2.78
N LYS A 123 -8.99 16.83 2.57
CA LYS A 123 -10.32 16.22 2.73
C LYS A 123 -10.52 15.06 1.77
N GLU A 124 -10.11 15.20 0.51
CA GLU A 124 -10.13 14.10 -0.46
C GLU A 124 -9.34 12.87 0.01
N CYS A 125 -8.22 13.10 0.70
CA CYS A 125 -7.33 12.06 1.17
C CYS A 125 -7.58 11.62 2.63
N GLU A 126 -8.51 12.25 3.37
CA GLU A 126 -8.67 12.03 4.82
C GLU A 126 -9.20 10.64 5.16
N GLY A 127 -10.14 10.17 4.37
CA GLY A 127 -10.76 8.89 4.62
C GLY A 127 -9.90 7.73 4.16
N TYR A 128 -9.56 6.82 5.08
CA TYR A 128 -9.03 5.54 4.69
C TYR A 128 -10.18 4.70 4.13
N ARG A 129 -10.23 4.63 2.80
CA ARG A 129 -10.97 3.61 2.10
C ARG A 129 -9.92 2.66 1.57
N PRO A 130 -9.77 1.45 2.13
CA PRO A 130 -9.14 0.40 1.38
C PRO A 130 -9.95 0.28 0.10
N GLU A 131 -9.29 0.37 -1.04
CA GLU A 131 -9.96 0.18 -2.31
C GLU A 131 -10.74 -1.14 -2.22
N GLY A 132 -12.05 -1.04 -2.27
CA GLY A 132 -12.91 -2.20 -2.25
C GLY A 132 -13.57 -2.62 -0.96
N MET A 133 -13.37 -1.93 0.12
CA MET A 133 -14.09 -2.29 1.36
C MET A 133 -15.08 -1.21 1.77
N ARG A 134 -16.32 -1.62 1.96
CA ARG A 134 -17.35 -0.78 2.57
C ARG A 134 -17.28 -0.75 4.07
N GLN A 135 -17.90 0.29 4.50
CA GLN A 135 -18.27 0.57 5.86
C GLN A 135 -19.41 -0.36 6.31
N TYR A 136 -19.05 -1.38 7.06
CA TYR A 136 -20.05 -2.03 7.91
C TYR A 136 -20.52 -1.02 8.94
N GLU A 137 -21.78 -1.05 9.37
CA GLU A 137 -22.24 -0.24 10.50
C GLU A 137 -21.37 -0.47 11.74
N GLU A 138 -20.91 -1.70 11.90
CA GLU A 138 -19.97 -2.12 12.95
C GLU A 138 -18.52 -1.66 12.70
N ILE A 139 -18.15 -1.40 11.44
CA ILE A 139 -16.79 -0.96 11.03
C ILE A 139 -16.90 0.46 10.51
N LYS A 140 -16.60 1.43 11.34
CA LYS A 140 -16.63 2.84 10.96
C LYS A 140 -15.43 3.15 10.07
N LYS A 141 -15.63 4.13 9.14
CA LYS A 141 -14.59 4.57 8.20
C LYS A 141 -13.43 5.22 8.96
N PRO A 142 -12.27 4.58 9.05
CA PRO A 142 -11.14 5.15 9.77
C PRO A 142 -10.57 6.38 9.04
N ILE A 143 -9.91 7.25 9.78
CA ILE A 143 -9.12 8.33 9.23
C ILE A 143 -7.79 7.73 8.80
N LEU A 144 -7.32 8.06 7.59
CA LEU A 144 -6.07 7.52 7.04
C LEU A 144 -4.88 7.67 8.00
N ARG A 145 -4.76 8.83 8.64
CA ARG A 145 -3.70 9.10 9.62
C ARG A 145 -3.66 8.08 10.78
N ASP A 146 -4.81 7.59 11.21
CA ASP A 146 -4.92 6.76 12.41
C ASP A 146 -4.56 5.29 12.11
N VAL A 147 -4.63 4.86 10.86
CA VAL A 147 -4.37 3.48 10.44
C VAL A 147 -3.18 3.32 9.49
N PHE A 148 -2.57 4.42 9.05
CA PHE A 148 -1.44 4.36 8.14
C PHE A 148 -0.18 3.84 8.83
N VAL A 149 0.41 2.81 8.24
CA VAL A 149 1.73 2.29 8.62
C VAL A 149 2.74 2.70 7.55
N PRO A 150 3.87 3.32 7.92
CA PRO A 150 4.90 3.68 6.96
C PRO A 150 5.39 2.46 6.17
N LEU A 151 5.40 2.60 4.84
CA LEU A 151 5.90 1.56 3.96
C LEU A 151 7.43 1.57 3.97
N GLY A 152 8.03 0.39 4.07
CA GLY A 152 9.45 0.21 3.83
C GLY A 152 9.76 0.40 2.35
N LEU A 153 10.79 1.17 2.03
CA LEU A 153 11.22 1.46 0.67
C LEU A 153 12.63 0.92 0.43
N MET A 154 12.94 0.60 -0.82
CA MET A 154 14.25 0.15 -1.22
C MET A 154 14.59 0.69 -2.61
N ASP A 155 15.84 1.16 -2.76
CA ASP A 155 16.41 1.51 -4.06
C ASP A 155 16.74 0.21 -4.83
N ILE A 156 16.27 0.09 -6.05
CA ILE A 156 16.52 -1.07 -6.91
C ILE A 156 17.57 -0.82 -7.99
N GLY A 157 18.14 0.39 -8.04
CA GLY A 157 19.07 0.76 -9.11
C GLY A 157 18.43 0.82 -10.50
N GLN A 158 19.25 0.94 -11.56
CA GLN A 158 18.78 0.74 -12.93
C GLN A 158 18.94 -0.73 -13.34
N PRO A 159 18.04 -1.25 -14.22
CA PRO A 159 18.25 -2.56 -14.84
C PRO A 159 19.60 -2.58 -15.56
N GLY A 160 20.54 -3.40 -15.09
CA GLY A 160 21.89 -3.53 -15.66
C GLY A 160 22.99 -2.72 -14.99
N GLY A 161 22.71 -1.94 -13.97
CA GLY A 161 23.70 -1.22 -13.16
C GLY A 161 23.57 -1.58 -11.69
N TYR A 162 24.46 -2.39 -11.16
CA TYR A 162 24.64 -2.59 -9.72
C TYR A 162 25.34 -1.34 -9.13
N GLY A 163 24.68 -0.20 -9.17
CA GLY A 163 25.19 1.03 -8.56
C GLY A 163 24.26 1.41 -7.42
N ASP A 164 24.80 1.30 -6.22
CA ASP A 164 24.16 1.86 -5.04
C ASP A 164 24.00 3.37 -5.28
N ARG A 165 22.77 3.82 -5.62
CA ARG A 165 22.50 5.24 -5.86
C ARG A 165 22.33 6.04 -4.60
N LEU A 166 22.20 5.36 -3.47
CA LEU A 166 22.20 5.98 -2.16
C LEU A 166 23.63 6.22 -1.72
N HIS A 167 24.26 7.28 -2.24
CA HIS A 167 25.59 7.73 -1.82
C HIS A 167 25.60 8.37 -0.43
N ASP A 168 24.45 8.47 0.19
CA ASP A 168 24.30 9.04 1.54
C ASP A 168 24.26 7.89 2.54
N ASP A 169 25.26 7.82 3.40
CA ASP A 169 25.39 6.78 4.43
C ASP A 169 24.12 6.66 5.30
N GLU A 170 23.47 7.80 5.62
CA GLU A 170 22.26 7.80 6.43
C GLU A 170 21.08 7.10 5.71
N LEU A 171 20.91 7.35 4.40
CA LEU A 171 19.85 6.69 3.61
C LEU A 171 20.19 5.23 3.36
N ALA A 172 21.45 4.89 3.10
CA ALA A 172 21.91 3.53 2.94
C ALA A 172 21.69 2.71 4.23
N ILE A 173 22.06 3.25 5.39
CA ILE A 173 21.78 2.64 6.70
C ILE A 173 20.27 2.50 6.92
N ALA A 174 19.49 3.53 6.61
CA ALA A 174 18.03 3.46 6.77
C ALA A 174 17.39 2.40 5.87
N GLN A 175 17.91 2.21 4.65
CA GLN A 175 17.49 1.12 3.77
C GLN A 175 17.86 -0.24 4.34
N MET A 176 19.11 -0.39 4.81
CA MET A 176 19.60 -1.61 5.43
C MET A 176 18.83 -1.99 6.68
N GLU A 177 18.45 -1.02 7.52
CA GLU A 177 17.64 -1.25 8.72
C GLU A 177 16.14 -1.40 8.44
N ASN A 178 15.72 -1.44 7.16
CA ASN A 178 14.30 -1.43 6.74
C ASN A 178 13.52 -0.22 7.28
N LYS A 179 14.18 0.92 7.42
CA LYS A 179 13.63 2.19 7.93
C LYS A 179 13.62 3.30 6.89
N LEU A 180 13.98 3.00 5.61
CA LEU A 180 13.85 3.95 4.54
C LEU A 180 12.37 4.14 4.21
N ASP A 181 11.90 5.38 4.30
CA ASP A 181 10.54 5.78 4.00
C ASP A 181 10.51 6.99 3.04
N ILE A 182 9.31 7.34 2.57
CA ILE A 182 9.14 8.44 1.61
C ILE A 182 9.60 9.79 2.17
N TRP A 183 9.50 10.01 3.48
CA TRP A 183 9.85 11.29 4.10
C TRP A 183 11.36 11.55 4.08
N LYS A 184 12.16 10.51 4.24
CA LYS A 184 13.61 10.58 4.10
C LYS A 184 14.04 10.93 2.68
N LEU A 185 13.38 10.35 1.67
CA LEU A 185 13.61 10.68 0.26
C LEU A 185 13.20 12.13 -0.05
N LEU A 186 12.03 12.55 0.43
CA LEU A 186 11.56 13.93 0.27
C LEU A 186 12.46 14.94 0.98
N LYS A 187 13.03 14.56 2.12
CA LYS A 187 14.03 15.40 2.81
C LYS A 187 15.28 15.55 1.98
N ARG A 188 15.75 14.48 1.37
CA ARG A 188 16.93 14.52 0.49
C ARG A 188 16.67 15.33 -0.77
N ALA A 189 15.47 15.25 -1.35
CA ALA A 189 15.04 16.02 -2.52
C ALA A 189 15.06 17.57 -2.31
N GLU A 190 15.24 18.05 -1.07
CA GLU A 190 15.40 19.48 -0.80
C GLU A 190 16.75 20.03 -1.25
N ASN A 191 17.77 19.19 -1.32
CA ASN A 191 19.15 19.58 -1.57
C ASN A 191 19.78 18.84 -2.75
N ASP A 192 19.21 17.71 -3.17
CA ASP A 192 19.74 16.84 -4.21
C ASP A 192 18.72 16.61 -5.32
N PRO A 193 18.96 17.13 -6.54
CA PRO A 193 18.05 16.94 -7.68
C PRO A 193 17.84 15.46 -8.07
N ALA A 194 18.75 14.56 -7.72
CA ALA A 194 18.61 13.13 -8.01
C ALA A 194 17.36 12.53 -7.32
N PHE A 195 16.90 13.12 -6.24
CA PHE A 195 15.71 12.67 -5.50
C PHE A 195 14.42 13.42 -5.87
N THR A 196 14.44 14.22 -6.93
CA THR A 196 13.24 14.98 -7.36
C THR A 196 12.33 14.20 -8.30
N LYS A 197 12.80 13.08 -8.88
CA LYS A 197 12.05 12.24 -9.83
C LYS A 197 12.04 10.79 -9.32
N ILE A 198 10.99 10.42 -8.61
CA ILE A 198 10.88 9.16 -7.90
C ILE A 198 9.84 8.27 -8.59
N ALA A 199 10.19 7.02 -8.90
CA ALA A 199 9.21 5.99 -9.27
C ALA A 199 9.01 5.03 -8.09
N VAL A 200 7.78 4.89 -7.64
CA VAL A 200 7.40 3.95 -6.58
C VAL A 200 6.81 2.70 -7.24
N LEU A 201 7.56 1.62 -7.20
CA LEU A 201 7.22 0.37 -7.85
C LEU A 201 6.73 -0.64 -6.82
N ALA A 202 5.61 -1.27 -7.10
CA ALA A 202 5.07 -2.36 -6.28
C ALA A 202 3.93 -3.10 -6.96
N TRP A 203 3.61 -4.27 -6.45
CA TRP A 203 2.43 -5.04 -6.84
C TRP A 203 1.12 -4.37 -6.44
N GLY A 204 0.02 -4.93 -6.96
CA GLY A 204 -1.34 -4.56 -6.54
C GLY A 204 -1.54 -4.80 -5.03
N GLY A 205 -2.25 -3.88 -4.38
CA GLY A 205 -2.54 -3.98 -2.94
C GLY A 205 -1.41 -3.64 -1.98
N SER A 206 -0.21 -3.29 -2.48
CA SER A 206 0.96 -2.93 -1.64
C SER A 206 0.88 -1.54 -1.02
N GLY A 207 -0.19 -0.79 -1.27
CA GLY A 207 -0.43 0.51 -0.63
C GLY A 207 0.15 1.72 -1.35
N LYS A 208 0.53 1.64 -2.65
CA LYS A 208 1.06 2.78 -3.44
C LYS A 208 0.14 4.00 -3.39
N THR A 209 -1.11 3.84 -3.78
CA THR A 209 -2.12 4.91 -3.73
C THR A 209 -2.33 5.43 -2.31
N THR A 210 -2.35 4.54 -1.32
CA THR A 210 -2.47 4.89 0.10
C THR A 210 -1.29 5.73 0.58
N LEU A 211 -0.08 5.40 0.14
CA LEU A 211 1.13 6.18 0.41
C LEU A 211 0.99 7.60 -0.15
N LEU A 212 0.60 7.73 -1.43
CA LEU A 212 0.43 9.04 -2.05
C LEU A 212 -0.68 9.87 -1.39
N LYS A 213 -1.80 9.25 -1.05
CA LYS A 213 -2.88 9.89 -0.27
C LYS A 213 -2.38 10.36 1.09
N HIS A 214 -1.56 9.54 1.78
CA HIS A 214 -0.97 9.93 3.06
C HIS A 214 -0.01 11.11 2.92
N VAL A 215 0.82 11.13 1.88
CA VAL A 215 1.69 12.27 1.57
C VAL A 215 0.85 13.52 1.30
N ALA A 216 -0.16 13.43 0.43
CA ALA A 216 -1.05 14.54 0.11
C ALA A 216 -1.78 15.07 1.36
N TYR A 217 -2.32 14.17 2.18
CA TYR A 217 -2.98 14.51 3.44
C TYR A 217 -2.05 15.23 4.41
N THR A 218 -0.84 14.70 4.59
CA THR A 218 0.16 15.23 5.52
C THR A 218 0.60 16.66 5.13
N PHE A 219 0.83 16.92 3.84
CA PHE A 219 1.10 18.26 3.36
C PHE A 219 -0.14 19.17 3.47
N GLY A 220 -1.30 18.68 3.08
CA GLY A 220 -2.56 19.42 3.13
C GLY A 220 -2.99 19.83 4.55
N ARG A 221 -2.60 19.07 5.57
CA ARG A 221 -2.81 19.38 7.00
C ARG A 221 -1.61 20.06 7.67
N GLU A 222 -0.60 20.46 6.90
CA GLU A 222 0.66 21.05 7.40
C GLU A 222 1.41 20.16 8.42
N GLU A 223 1.15 18.86 8.42
CA GLU A 223 1.80 17.89 9.31
C GLU A 223 3.20 17.45 8.84
N HIS A 224 3.61 17.85 7.63
CA HIS A 224 4.94 17.63 7.07
C HIS A 224 6.08 18.10 8.00
N ARG A 225 5.80 19.09 8.86
CA ARG A 225 6.75 19.59 9.87
C ARG A 225 7.19 18.50 10.85
N LYS A 226 6.36 17.51 11.12
CA LYS A 226 6.69 16.36 11.97
C LYS A 226 7.78 15.47 11.35
N HIS A 227 7.90 15.53 10.03
CA HIS A 227 8.90 14.79 9.25
C HIS A 227 10.12 15.65 8.87
N HIS A 228 10.20 16.87 9.37
CA HIS A 228 11.30 17.83 9.11
C HIS A 228 11.54 18.12 7.62
N VAL A 229 10.48 18.05 6.79
CA VAL A 229 10.53 18.39 5.36
C VAL A 229 9.93 19.78 5.11
N LYS A 230 10.43 20.46 4.04
CA LYS A 230 9.93 21.77 3.61
C LYS A 230 8.47 21.67 3.15
N ALA A 231 7.71 22.75 3.36
CA ALA A 231 6.35 22.87 2.86
C ALA A 231 6.32 22.75 1.33
N ARG A 232 5.40 21.91 0.82
CA ARG A 232 5.11 21.76 -0.61
C ARG A 232 3.61 21.65 -0.83
N ILE A 233 3.18 21.97 -2.04
CA ILE A 233 1.78 21.88 -2.45
C ILE A 233 1.61 20.55 -3.18
N PRO A 234 0.82 19.60 -2.62
CA PRO A 234 0.65 18.27 -3.19
C PRO A 234 -0.41 18.28 -4.29
N PHE A 235 -0.07 17.86 -5.50
CA PHE A 235 -1.00 17.58 -6.59
C PHE A 235 -1.04 16.06 -6.80
N LEU A 236 -2.11 15.40 -6.31
CA LEU A 236 -2.31 13.96 -6.47
C LEU A 236 -3.22 13.70 -7.69
N LEU A 237 -2.62 13.25 -8.77
CA LEU A 237 -3.26 13.01 -10.05
C LEU A 237 -3.37 11.50 -10.31
N GLN A 238 -4.56 10.94 -10.20
CA GLN A 238 -4.80 9.55 -10.54
C GLN A 238 -4.95 9.43 -12.06
N LEU A 239 -4.02 8.77 -12.74
CA LEU A 239 -3.95 8.70 -14.21
C LEU A 239 -5.19 8.06 -14.82
N ARG A 240 -5.83 7.14 -14.10
CA ARG A 240 -7.11 6.54 -14.51
C ARG A 240 -8.21 7.56 -14.78
N ASN A 241 -8.19 8.71 -14.11
CA ASN A 241 -9.20 9.77 -14.30
C ASN A 241 -9.02 10.57 -15.60
N TYR A 242 -7.93 10.33 -16.33
CA TYR A 242 -7.58 11.06 -17.54
C TYR A 242 -7.41 10.15 -18.77
N ARG A 243 -7.87 8.87 -18.69
CA ARG A 243 -7.73 7.87 -19.75
C ARG A 243 -8.23 8.35 -21.11
N GLN A 244 -9.41 8.97 -21.18
CA GLN A 244 -9.95 9.47 -22.45
C GLN A 244 -9.05 10.53 -23.09
N ALA A 245 -8.52 11.46 -22.28
CA ALA A 245 -7.59 12.47 -22.77
C ALA A 245 -6.26 11.86 -23.22
N ILE A 246 -5.81 10.80 -22.54
CA ILE A 246 -4.60 10.03 -22.90
C ILE A 246 -4.84 9.31 -24.23
N ALA A 247 -5.92 8.57 -24.38
CA ALA A 247 -6.26 7.80 -25.56
C ALA A 247 -6.42 8.68 -26.82
N LEU A 248 -6.96 9.88 -26.65
CA LEU A 248 -7.10 10.84 -27.74
C LEU A 248 -5.80 11.60 -28.07
N GLY A 249 -4.71 11.37 -27.32
CA GLY A 249 -3.46 12.12 -27.46
C GLY A 249 -3.58 13.62 -27.13
N ASN A 250 -4.64 14.02 -26.42
CA ASN A 250 -5.00 15.40 -26.13
C ASN A 250 -4.79 15.78 -24.67
N LEU A 251 -3.80 15.16 -23.98
CA LEU A 251 -3.49 15.55 -22.61
C LEU A 251 -2.99 17.00 -22.60
N PRO A 252 -3.63 17.89 -21.83
CA PRO A 252 -3.14 19.27 -21.73
C PRO A 252 -1.81 19.32 -20.97
N ALA A 253 -1.15 20.47 -21.01
CA ALA A 253 0.01 20.72 -20.17
C ALA A 253 -0.36 20.59 -18.68
N LEU A 254 0.59 20.20 -17.84
CA LEU A 254 0.35 19.91 -16.43
C LEU A 254 -0.38 21.03 -15.68
N PRO A 255 -0.08 22.33 -15.84
CA PRO A 255 -0.84 23.40 -15.17
C PRO A 255 -2.33 23.39 -15.56
N GLU A 256 -2.62 23.20 -16.85
CA GLU A 256 -3.99 23.18 -17.35
C GLU A 256 -4.74 21.93 -16.88
N LEU A 257 -4.06 20.78 -16.85
CA LEU A 257 -4.63 19.54 -16.32
C LEU A 257 -5.00 19.71 -14.84
N ILE A 258 -4.10 20.27 -14.05
CA ILE A 258 -4.38 20.55 -12.62
C ILE A 258 -5.53 21.54 -12.47
N HIS A 259 -5.48 22.67 -13.19
CA HIS A 259 -6.45 23.74 -13.06
C HIS A 259 -7.85 23.32 -13.54
N SER A 260 -7.95 22.68 -14.70
CA SER A 260 -9.23 22.48 -15.38
C SER A 260 -9.85 21.09 -15.13
N LEU A 261 -9.03 20.07 -14.81
CA LEU A 261 -9.50 18.69 -14.67
C LEU A 261 -9.31 18.11 -13.26
N HIS A 262 -8.37 18.63 -12.46
CA HIS A 262 -8.12 18.12 -11.10
C HIS A 262 -8.82 18.94 -10.03
N ILE A 263 -8.54 20.24 -9.95
CA ILE A 263 -9.10 21.11 -8.89
C ILE A 263 -10.63 21.06 -8.83
N PRO A 264 -11.37 21.12 -9.96
CA PRO A 264 -12.84 21.07 -9.90
C PRO A 264 -13.43 19.79 -9.31
N LYS A 265 -12.68 18.68 -9.35
CA LYS A 265 -13.10 17.38 -8.79
C LYS A 265 -12.87 17.25 -7.27
N LEU A 266 -12.10 18.15 -6.68
CA LEU A 266 -11.86 18.14 -5.23
C LEU A 266 -13.10 18.59 -4.45
N PRO A 267 -13.27 18.14 -3.20
CA PRO A 267 -14.31 18.66 -2.31
C PRO A 267 -14.24 20.18 -2.23
N SER A 268 -15.34 20.87 -2.51
CA SER A 268 -15.40 22.33 -2.65
C SER A 268 -14.46 22.92 -3.72
N GLY A 269 -14.05 22.14 -4.69
CA GLY A 269 -13.12 22.56 -5.74
C GLY A 269 -13.59 23.76 -6.56
N ALA A 270 -14.89 23.88 -6.82
CA ALA A 270 -15.48 25.02 -7.50
C ALA A 270 -15.35 26.35 -6.72
N GLU A 271 -15.18 26.30 -5.39
CA GLU A 271 -15.01 27.46 -4.51
C GLU A 271 -13.54 27.90 -4.36
N ILE A 272 -12.59 27.09 -4.83
CA ILE A 272 -11.18 27.39 -4.84
C ILE A 272 -10.94 28.41 -5.95
N GLY A 273 -11.08 29.71 -5.71
CA GLY A 273 -10.92 30.78 -6.70
C GLY A 273 -9.75 30.50 -7.64
N GLN A 274 -10.05 30.07 -8.86
CA GLN A 274 -9.09 29.42 -9.76
C GLN A 274 -8.17 30.45 -10.40
N SER A 275 -6.87 30.24 -10.32
CA SER A 275 -5.88 30.94 -11.13
C SER A 275 -4.92 29.93 -11.73
N LEU A 276 -4.97 29.76 -13.04
CA LEU A 276 -3.98 28.98 -13.79
C LEU A 276 -2.56 29.50 -13.51
N ASN A 277 -2.41 30.82 -13.31
CA ASN A 277 -1.14 31.42 -12.97
C ASN A 277 -0.61 30.90 -11.62
N TRP A 278 -1.45 30.75 -10.61
CA TRP A 278 -1.03 30.21 -9.31
C TRP A 278 -0.49 28.77 -9.44
N VAL A 279 -1.15 27.92 -10.22
CA VAL A 279 -0.68 26.55 -10.48
C VAL A 279 0.67 26.60 -11.20
N THR A 280 0.78 27.43 -12.26
CA THR A 280 2.00 27.56 -13.05
C THR A 280 3.17 28.06 -12.20
N GLU A 281 2.97 29.11 -11.40
CA GLU A 281 3.97 29.66 -10.50
C GLU A 281 4.40 28.66 -9.42
N THR A 282 3.46 27.88 -8.88
CA THR A 282 3.73 26.83 -7.90
C THR A 282 4.64 25.75 -8.47
N LEU A 283 4.38 25.32 -9.70
CA LEU A 283 5.20 24.33 -10.41
C LEU A 283 6.59 24.90 -10.76
N GLN A 284 6.66 26.10 -11.32
CA GLN A 284 7.92 26.74 -11.74
C GLN A 284 8.82 27.10 -10.57
N SER A 285 8.25 27.51 -9.44
CA SER A 285 9.01 27.85 -8.22
C SER A 285 9.55 26.62 -7.48
N GLY A 286 9.15 25.38 -7.85
CA GLY A 286 9.54 24.15 -7.18
C GLY A 286 8.83 23.93 -5.84
N LYS A 287 7.74 24.65 -5.57
CA LYS A 287 6.91 24.43 -4.39
C LYS A 287 5.98 23.22 -4.51
N ALA A 288 5.82 22.68 -5.71
CA ALA A 288 4.95 21.56 -5.95
C ALA A 288 5.59 20.20 -5.60
N ILE A 289 4.74 19.26 -5.19
CA ILE A 289 4.99 17.83 -5.25
C ILE A 289 3.88 17.22 -6.12
N VAL A 290 4.24 16.77 -7.31
CA VAL A 290 3.32 16.19 -8.29
C VAL A 290 3.37 14.68 -8.14
N MET A 291 2.23 14.07 -7.85
CA MET A 291 2.08 12.64 -7.65
C MET A 291 1.19 12.08 -8.74
N LEU A 292 1.79 11.27 -9.64
CA LEU A 292 1.13 10.61 -10.77
C LEU A 292 0.87 9.16 -10.39
N ASP A 293 -0.37 8.86 -10.01
CA ASP A 293 -0.74 7.54 -9.48
C ASP A 293 -1.27 6.63 -10.58
N GLY A 294 -0.70 5.43 -10.69
CA GLY A 294 -1.21 4.36 -11.53
C GLY A 294 -0.77 4.38 -13.00
N PHE A 295 0.53 4.51 -13.29
CA PHE A 295 1.04 4.41 -14.67
C PHE A 295 0.72 3.06 -15.32
N ASP A 296 0.70 1.98 -14.56
CA ASP A 296 0.30 0.64 -15.02
C ASP A 296 -1.18 0.55 -15.45
N GLU A 297 -2.01 1.50 -15.03
CA GLU A 297 -3.41 1.58 -15.43
C GLU A 297 -3.61 2.23 -16.82
N VAL A 298 -2.55 2.80 -17.40
CA VAL A 298 -2.54 3.30 -18.77
C VAL A 298 -2.41 2.12 -19.75
N ALA A 299 -3.20 2.13 -20.83
CA ALA A 299 -3.18 1.07 -21.84
C ALA A 299 -1.78 0.94 -22.46
N SER A 300 -1.37 -0.29 -22.81
CA SER A 300 0.00 -0.59 -23.27
C SER A 300 0.40 0.25 -24.47
N GLU A 301 -0.54 0.46 -25.39
CA GLU A 301 -0.36 1.22 -26.63
C GLU A 301 -0.11 2.70 -26.36
N GLU A 302 -0.64 3.22 -25.26
CA GLU A 302 -0.59 4.64 -24.90
C GLU A 302 0.57 4.98 -23.97
N ARG A 303 1.21 3.96 -23.33
CA ARG A 303 2.28 4.16 -22.36
C ARG A 303 3.45 4.95 -22.90
N SER A 304 3.82 4.73 -24.17
CA SER A 304 4.88 5.49 -24.83
C SER A 304 4.57 6.98 -24.91
N ALA A 305 3.36 7.33 -25.33
CA ALA A 305 2.91 8.73 -25.40
C ALA A 305 2.83 9.35 -24.01
N MET A 306 2.33 8.58 -23.02
CA MET A 306 2.25 9.03 -21.64
C MET A 306 3.62 9.25 -21.02
N SER A 307 4.59 8.35 -21.25
CA SER A 307 5.97 8.51 -20.76
C SER A 307 6.62 9.76 -21.35
N LYS A 308 6.41 10.01 -22.65
CA LYS A 308 6.90 11.23 -23.29
C LYS A 308 6.29 12.47 -22.66
N TRP A 309 4.95 12.50 -22.47
CA TRP A 309 4.28 13.62 -21.83
C TRP A 309 4.83 13.84 -20.41
N MET A 310 5.00 12.77 -19.61
CA MET A 310 5.58 12.87 -18.26
C MET A 310 6.99 13.45 -18.29
N ASN A 311 7.84 12.99 -19.21
CA ASN A 311 9.21 13.50 -19.36
C ASN A 311 9.21 14.99 -19.71
N ASP A 312 8.36 15.42 -20.65
CA ASP A 312 8.21 16.81 -21.03
C ASP A 312 7.78 17.68 -19.81
N GLN A 313 6.83 17.19 -18.99
CA GLN A 313 6.43 17.89 -17.77
C GLN A 313 7.52 17.92 -16.70
N MET A 314 8.22 16.79 -16.46
CA MET A 314 9.34 16.70 -15.52
C MET A 314 10.51 17.59 -15.96
N GLN A 315 10.72 17.77 -17.24
CA GLN A 315 11.72 18.71 -17.78
C GLN A 315 11.28 20.16 -17.59
N ALA A 316 10.04 20.48 -17.94
CA ALA A 316 9.49 21.85 -17.82
C ALA A 316 9.46 22.35 -16.38
N TYR A 317 9.19 21.46 -15.44
CA TYR A 317 9.03 21.79 -14.01
C TYR A 317 10.06 21.10 -13.13
N GLY A 318 11.30 20.97 -13.57
CA GLY A 318 12.37 20.21 -12.91
C GLY A 318 12.76 20.65 -11.49
N LYS A 319 12.27 21.80 -11.01
CA LYS A 319 12.42 22.21 -9.62
C LYS A 319 11.39 21.56 -8.67
N SER A 320 10.29 21.05 -9.21
CA SER A 320 9.25 20.37 -8.47
C SER A 320 9.62 18.91 -8.24
N VAL A 321 9.06 18.29 -7.20
CA VAL A 321 9.23 16.87 -6.97
C VAL A 321 8.14 16.12 -7.71
N PHE A 322 8.52 15.05 -8.40
CA PHE A 322 7.61 14.13 -9.08
C PHE A 322 7.69 12.77 -8.43
N ILE A 323 6.53 12.18 -8.11
CA ILE A 323 6.40 10.80 -7.65
C ILE A 323 5.44 10.09 -8.60
N ILE A 324 5.90 9.02 -9.21
CA ILE A 324 5.12 8.21 -10.14
C ILE A 324 4.93 6.84 -9.52
N THR A 325 3.70 6.31 -9.49
CA THR A 325 3.47 4.93 -9.07
C THR A 325 3.21 4.04 -10.26
N SER A 326 3.75 2.81 -10.22
CA SER A 326 3.52 1.81 -11.26
C SER A 326 3.68 0.39 -10.72
N ARG A 327 3.16 -0.58 -11.46
CA ARG A 327 3.61 -1.97 -11.34
C ARG A 327 4.94 -2.14 -12.08
N PRO A 328 5.82 -3.05 -11.63
CA PRO A 328 7.17 -3.22 -12.17
C PRO A 328 7.21 -3.50 -13.67
N ARG A 329 6.29 -4.36 -14.13
CA ARG A 329 6.23 -4.74 -15.53
C ARG A 329 5.94 -3.56 -16.44
N ALA A 330 4.89 -2.79 -16.17
CA ALA A 330 4.54 -1.61 -16.96
C ALA A 330 5.68 -0.58 -16.99
N TYR A 331 6.45 -0.49 -15.90
CA TYR A 331 7.61 0.38 -15.83
C TYR A 331 8.80 -0.13 -16.65
N ARG A 332 9.05 -1.45 -16.71
CA ARG A 332 10.17 -2.07 -17.43
C ARG A 332 9.92 -2.27 -18.93
N GLU A 333 8.67 -2.49 -19.35
CA GLU A 333 8.31 -2.75 -20.75
C GLU A 333 8.41 -1.54 -21.69
N GLN A 334 8.88 -0.41 -21.17
CA GLN A 334 9.09 0.78 -21.99
C GLN A 334 10.29 0.55 -22.92
N SER A 335 10.12 0.92 -24.21
CA SER A 335 11.25 0.92 -25.12
C SER A 335 12.31 1.92 -24.67
N PRO A 336 13.61 1.67 -24.91
CA PRO A 336 14.68 2.60 -24.51
C PRO A 336 14.46 4.04 -24.97
N ALA A 337 13.79 4.23 -26.13
CA ALA A 337 13.49 5.56 -26.66
C ALA A 337 12.37 6.30 -25.92
N HIS A 338 11.57 5.60 -25.10
CA HIS A 338 10.41 6.14 -24.39
C HIS A 338 10.46 5.88 -22.89
N GLN A 339 11.65 5.53 -22.38
CA GLN A 339 11.84 5.31 -20.94
C GLN A 339 11.59 6.59 -20.16
N MET A 340 10.91 6.46 -19.03
CA MET A 340 10.71 7.60 -18.13
C MET A 340 12.04 8.10 -17.56
N ASP A 341 12.22 9.41 -17.56
CA ASP A 341 13.39 10.09 -16.98
C ASP A 341 13.26 10.16 -15.44
N VAL A 342 13.26 8.99 -14.82
CA VAL A 342 13.21 8.83 -13.37
C VAL A 342 14.63 8.58 -12.87
N THR A 343 15.03 9.34 -11.87
CA THR A 343 16.34 9.23 -11.26
C THR A 343 16.39 8.28 -10.07
N MET A 344 15.25 8.08 -9.39
CA MET A 344 15.16 7.25 -8.18
C MET A 344 14.01 6.23 -8.29
N PRO A 345 14.23 5.07 -8.92
CA PRO A 345 13.28 3.97 -8.87
C PRO A 345 13.40 3.27 -7.52
N ILE A 346 12.28 3.18 -6.79
CA ILE A 346 12.21 2.54 -5.48
C ILE A 346 11.11 1.48 -5.46
N TRP A 347 11.39 0.41 -4.72
CA TRP A 347 10.46 -0.68 -4.47
C TRP A 347 9.77 -0.51 -3.12
N VAL A 348 8.47 -0.78 -3.07
CA VAL A 348 7.73 -0.90 -1.81
C VAL A 348 7.89 -2.34 -1.31
N ARG A 349 8.46 -2.48 -0.13
CA ARG A 349 8.61 -3.78 0.52
C ARG A 349 7.29 -4.28 1.07
N ASP A 350 7.17 -5.58 1.13
CA ASP A 350 6.10 -6.23 1.89
C ASP A 350 6.14 -5.82 3.37
N PHE A 351 4.99 -5.85 4.04
CA PHE A 351 4.96 -5.63 5.47
C PHE A 351 5.76 -6.69 6.22
N ASN A 352 6.73 -6.24 7.01
CA ASN A 352 7.41 -7.10 7.98
C ASN A 352 6.49 -7.40 9.19
N ALA A 353 6.96 -8.21 10.12
CA ALA A 353 6.19 -8.62 11.29
C ALA A 353 5.73 -7.43 12.15
N ASP A 354 6.61 -6.43 12.34
CA ASP A 354 6.32 -5.25 13.14
C ASP A 354 5.27 -4.37 12.48
N GLN A 355 5.39 -4.15 11.16
CA GLN A 355 4.42 -3.38 10.39
C GLN A 355 3.05 -4.06 10.35
N ARG A 356 3.00 -5.39 10.21
CA ARG A 356 1.75 -6.16 10.31
C ARG A 356 1.09 -5.97 11.67
N ARG A 357 1.86 -6.15 12.76
CA ARG A 357 1.36 -5.95 14.13
C ARG A 357 0.90 -4.50 14.33
N GLN A 358 1.68 -3.53 13.90
CA GLN A 358 1.34 -2.11 14.00
C GLN A 358 0.04 -1.79 13.27
N PHE A 359 -0.13 -2.31 12.04
CA PHE A 359 -1.36 -2.11 11.27
C PHE A 359 -2.57 -2.70 11.99
N ILE A 360 -2.47 -3.94 12.46
CA ILE A 360 -3.54 -4.62 13.19
C ILE A 360 -3.92 -3.84 14.45
N GLU A 361 -2.94 -3.41 15.24
CA GLU A 361 -3.15 -2.64 16.46
C GLU A 361 -3.83 -1.31 16.19
N GLN A 362 -3.29 -0.51 15.27
CA GLN A 362 -3.85 0.79 14.89
C GLN A 362 -5.28 0.66 14.35
N TRP A 363 -5.53 -0.37 13.56
CA TRP A 363 -6.85 -0.66 13.02
C TRP A 363 -7.85 -0.99 14.13
N TYR A 364 -7.52 -1.90 15.05
CA TYR A 364 -8.40 -2.24 16.17
C TYR A 364 -8.60 -1.04 17.10
N ARG A 365 -7.56 -0.31 17.47
CA ARG A 365 -7.67 0.90 18.30
C ARG A 365 -8.62 1.92 17.69
N CYS A 366 -8.52 2.12 16.37
CA CYS A 366 -9.44 2.99 15.66
C CYS A 366 -10.88 2.48 15.72
N GLN A 367 -11.10 1.19 15.49
CA GLN A 367 -12.44 0.60 15.45
C GLN A 367 -13.09 0.56 16.86
N GLU A 368 -12.37 0.15 17.90
CA GLU A 368 -12.92 0.11 19.26
C GLU A 368 -13.28 1.51 19.76
N ARG A 369 -12.40 2.48 19.53
CA ARG A 369 -12.70 3.89 19.84
C ARG A 369 -13.95 4.39 19.14
N MET A 370 -14.09 4.08 17.85
CA MET A 370 -15.23 4.54 17.05
C MET A 370 -16.51 3.77 17.39
N ALA A 371 -16.42 2.49 17.73
CA ALA A 371 -17.57 1.68 18.17
C ALA A 371 -18.14 2.19 19.51
N ALA A 372 -17.28 2.57 20.43
CA ALA A 372 -17.67 3.19 21.70
C ALA A 372 -18.24 4.62 21.53
N GLY A 373 -18.19 5.21 20.32
CA GLY A 373 -18.59 6.60 20.09
C GLY A 373 -17.65 7.63 20.75
N GLU A 374 -16.47 7.22 21.13
CA GLU A 374 -15.51 8.03 21.87
C GLU A 374 -14.66 8.89 20.94
N ARG A 375 -14.44 10.16 21.31
CA ARG A 375 -13.53 11.05 20.58
C ARG A 375 -12.05 10.79 20.91
N THR A 376 -11.79 10.25 22.08
CA THR A 376 -10.45 9.92 22.60
C THR A 376 -10.44 8.47 23.06
N GLU A 377 -9.29 7.82 22.91
CA GLU A 377 -9.10 6.44 23.35
C GLU A 377 -9.16 6.34 24.89
N THR A 378 -9.91 5.37 25.40
CA THR A 378 -10.00 5.03 26.81
C THR A 378 -9.15 3.79 27.11
N GLU A 379 -8.84 3.52 28.39
CA GLU A 379 -8.10 2.30 28.78
C GLU A 379 -8.89 1.02 28.48
N VAL A 380 -10.22 1.10 28.42
CA VAL A 380 -11.08 -0.04 28.04
C VAL A 380 -10.91 -0.35 26.55
N THR A 381 -11.14 0.65 25.67
CA THR A 381 -11.03 0.47 24.23
C THR A 381 -9.62 0.08 23.81
N LYS A 382 -8.60 0.59 24.48
CA LYS A 382 -7.20 0.22 24.26
C LYS A 382 -6.92 -1.25 24.63
N ARG A 383 -7.43 -1.72 25.76
CA ARG A 383 -7.27 -3.11 26.20
C ARG A 383 -7.97 -4.07 25.25
N GLU A 384 -9.19 -3.76 24.83
CA GLU A 384 -9.94 -4.58 23.86
C GLU A 384 -9.22 -4.65 22.51
N ALA A 385 -8.70 -3.53 22.03
CA ALA A 385 -7.91 -3.47 20.80
C ALA A 385 -6.63 -4.31 20.89
N LEU A 386 -5.90 -4.23 22.00
CA LEU A 386 -4.70 -5.04 22.21
C LEU A 386 -5.01 -6.53 22.27
N GLN A 387 -6.07 -6.93 22.97
CA GLN A 387 -6.48 -8.32 23.07
C GLN A 387 -6.86 -8.89 21.68
N ALA A 388 -7.60 -8.15 20.86
CA ALA A 388 -7.95 -8.54 19.51
C ALA A 388 -6.69 -8.59 18.61
N THR A 389 -5.76 -7.66 18.79
CA THR A 389 -4.48 -7.62 18.08
C THR A 389 -3.65 -8.86 18.35
N GLU A 390 -3.51 -9.23 19.60
CA GLU A 390 -2.74 -10.41 20.02
C GLU A 390 -3.37 -11.69 19.47
N ALA A 391 -4.69 -11.84 19.61
CA ALA A 391 -5.41 -13.00 19.11
C ALA A 391 -5.25 -13.19 17.59
N LEU A 392 -5.38 -12.12 16.82
CA LEU A 392 -5.20 -12.20 15.34
C LEU A 392 -3.74 -12.42 14.98
N THR A 393 -2.81 -11.70 15.61
CA THR A 393 -1.38 -11.85 15.33
C THR A 393 -0.91 -13.28 15.57
N GLN A 394 -1.37 -13.90 16.65
CA GLN A 394 -1.06 -15.30 16.93
C GLN A 394 -1.63 -16.22 15.86
N GLN A 395 -2.91 -16.06 15.45
CA GLN A 395 -3.50 -16.87 14.39
C GLN A 395 -2.75 -16.74 13.04
N ILE A 396 -2.25 -15.53 12.73
CA ILE A 396 -1.43 -15.32 11.54
C ILE A 396 -0.07 -16.02 11.68
N ASN A 397 0.57 -15.90 12.85
CA ASN A 397 1.89 -16.49 13.08
C ASN A 397 1.88 -18.01 13.13
N ASP A 398 0.77 -18.62 13.58
CA ASP A 398 0.61 -20.07 13.63
C ASP A 398 0.39 -20.70 12.24
N ARG A 399 0.18 -19.89 11.18
CA ARG A 399 -0.18 -20.35 9.83
C ARG A 399 0.69 -19.67 8.77
N PRO A 400 1.70 -20.38 8.24
CA PRO A 400 2.60 -19.83 7.22
C PRO A 400 1.88 -19.21 6.01
N GLU A 401 0.75 -19.83 5.59
CA GLU A 401 -0.04 -19.34 4.46
C GLU A 401 -0.70 -17.99 4.77
N LEU A 402 -1.20 -17.79 5.99
CA LEU A 402 -1.75 -16.51 6.43
C LEU A 402 -0.66 -15.46 6.63
N GLN A 403 0.54 -15.86 7.08
CA GLN A 403 1.68 -14.96 7.14
C GLN A 403 2.04 -14.42 5.76
N ALA A 404 2.02 -15.28 4.74
CA ALA A 404 2.28 -14.88 3.36
C ALA A 404 1.22 -13.89 2.84
N LEU A 405 -0.07 -14.17 3.07
CA LEU A 405 -1.16 -13.26 2.70
C LEU A 405 -1.08 -11.92 3.45
N ALA A 406 -0.76 -11.95 4.74
CA ALA A 406 -0.70 -10.77 5.59
C ALA A 406 0.47 -9.83 5.28
N LYS A 407 1.44 -10.24 4.47
CA LYS A 407 2.51 -9.37 3.97
C LYS A 407 1.95 -8.27 3.07
N ASN A 408 0.87 -8.54 2.34
CA ASN A 408 0.20 -7.55 1.50
C ASN A 408 -0.77 -6.71 2.34
N PRO A 409 -0.64 -5.38 2.38
CA PRO A 409 -1.49 -4.49 3.18
C PRO A 409 -2.99 -4.63 2.90
N LEU A 410 -3.38 -4.83 1.64
CA LEU A 410 -4.78 -5.03 1.26
C LEU A 410 -5.33 -6.33 1.83
N LEU A 411 -4.61 -7.43 1.64
CA LEU A 411 -5.03 -8.73 2.15
C LEU A 411 -5.06 -8.74 3.68
N LEU A 412 -4.09 -8.09 4.33
CA LEU A 412 -4.08 -7.91 5.78
C LEU A 412 -5.32 -7.15 6.26
N ASN A 413 -5.67 -6.06 5.57
CA ASN A 413 -6.89 -5.31 5.92
C ASN A 413 -8.16 -6.17 5.77
N MET A 414 -8.23 -7.02 4.74
CA MET A 414 -9.33 -7.97 4.58
C MET A 414 -9.36 -9.00 5.72
N ILE A 415 -8.20 -9.57 6.09
CA ILE A 415 -8.06 -10.52 7.19
C ILE A 415 -8.51 -9.89 8.52
N VAL A 416 -8.08 -8.67 8.82
CA VAL A 416 -8.48 -7.94 10.04
C VAL A 416 -9.98 -7.70 10.07
N THR A 417 -10.55 -7.28 8.93
CA THR A 417 -11.99 -7.05 8.81
C THR A 417 -12.78 -8.35 9.01
N PHE A 418 -12.33 -9.44 8.41
CA PHE A 418 -12.93 -10.75 8.57
C PHE A 418 -12.86 -11.25 10.02
N HIS A 419 -11.70 -11.14 10.66
CA HIS A 419 -11.52 -11.51 12.08
C HIS A 419 -12.40 -10.66 13.00
N ARG A 420 -12.57 -9.38 12.74
CA ARG A 420 -13.48 -8.51 13.51
C ARG A 420 -14.92 -9.02 13.50
N ARG A 421 -15.39 -9.50 12.35
CA ARG A 421 -16.75 -10.03 12.21
C ARG A 421 -16.91 -11.43 12.79
N ARG A 422 -15.88 -12.25 12.78
CA ARG A 422 -15.91 -13.65 13.27
C ARG A 422 -14.71 -13.93 14.18
N PRO A 423 -14.59 -13.26 15.33
CA PRO A 423 -13.41 -13.36 16.18
C PRO A 423 -13.13 -14.79 16.68
N TRP A 424 -14.16 -15.65 16.73
CA TRP A 424 -14.04 -17.06 17.13
C TRP A 424 -13.91 -18.01 15.93
N GLY A 425 -13.93 -17.50 14.70
CA GLY A 425 -13.79 -18.31 13.49
C GLY A 425 -12.33 -18.64 13.19
N THR A 426 -12.12 -19.71 12.42
CA THR A 426 -10.81 -20.01 11.85
C THR A 426 -10.63 -19.22 10.57
N LEU A 427 -9.53 -18.47 10.46
CA LEU A 427 -9.20 -17.78 9.23
C LEU A 427 -8.90 -18.77 8.10
N PRO A 428 -9.35 -18.47 6.84
CA PRO A 428 -9.01 -19.30 5.69
C PRO A 428 -7.49 -19.39 5.47
N THR A 429 -7.00 -20.54 5.00
CA THR A 429 -5.58 -20.76 4.71
C THR A 429 -5.21 -20.34 3.29
N LEU A 430 -6.11 -20.56 2.32
CA LEU A 430 -5.87 -20.25 0.91
C LEU A 430 -6.48 -18.91 0.49
N ARG A 431 -5.84 -18.24 -0.48
CA ARG A 431 -6.34 -16.98 -1.05
C ARG A 431 -7.75 -17.12 -1.59
N SER A 432 -8.02 -18.16 -2.36
CA SER A 432 -9.34 -18.44 -2.94
C SER A 432 -10.43 -18.59 -1.87
N ASP A 433 -10.10 -19.17 -0.72
CA ASP A 433 -11.03 -19.29 0.40
C ASP A 433 -11.32 -17.96 1.07
N LEU A 434 -10.28 -17.11 1.24
CA LEU A 434 -10.44 -15.77 1.78
C LEU A 434 -11.35 -14.91 0.89
N TYR A 435 -11.11 -14.90 -0.42
CA TYR A 435 -11.94 -14.14 -1.36
C TYR A 435 -13.37 -14.66 -1.43
N ARG A 436 -13.57 -15.99 -1.35
CA ARG A 436 -14.89 -16.58 -1.25
C ARG A 436 -15.63 -16.10 -0.01
N GLU A 437 -14.98 -16.13 1.15
CA GLU A 437 -15.57 -15.64 2.39
C GLU A 437 -15.90 -14.15 2.34
N ILE A 438 -15.02 -13.35 1.72
CA ILE A 438 -15.28 -11.92 1.55
C ILE A 438 -16.46 -11.68 0.62
N CYS A 439 -16.57 -12.39 -0.51
CA CYS A 439 -17.71 -12.30 -1.41
C CYS A 439 -19.01 -12.74 -0.71
N GLN A 440 -18.97 -13.88 0.01
CA GLN A 440 -20.11 -14.34 0.82
C GLN A 440 -20.54 -13.28 1.82
N LEU A 441 -19.57 -12.70 2.52
CA LEU A 441 -19.79 -11.66 3.49
C LEU A 441 -20.46 -10.41 2.88
N GLN A 442 -20.00 -9.98 1.70
CA GLN A 442 -20.48 -8.76 1.04
C GLN A 442 -21.87 -8.95 0.40
N LEU A 443 -22.08 -10.08 -0.23
CA LEU A 443 -23.26 -10.32 -1.05
C LEU A 443 -24.42 -10.98 -0.30
N VAL A 444 -24.14 -11.71 0.77
CA VAL A 444 -25.15 -12.50 1.48
C VAL A 444 -25.29 -12.04 2.95
N ASP A 445 -24.25 -12.29 3.75
CA ASP A 445 -24.37 -12.16 5.21
C ASP A 445 -24.73 -10.73 5.65
N ARG A 446 -24.26 -9.76 4.91
CA ARG A 446 -24.39 -8.35 5.24
C ARG A 446 -25.77 -7.77 4.90
N PRO A 447 -26.31 -7.93 3.67
CA PRO A 447 -27.69 -7.52 3.39
C PRO A 447 -28.67 -8.14 4.37
N GLU A 448 -28.54 -9.45 4.65
CA GLU A 448 -29.37 -10.18 5.60
C GLU A 448 -29.30 -9.59 7.02
N SER A 449 -28.08 -9.32 7.51
CA SER A 449 -27.87 -8.77 8.86
C SER A 449 -28.42 -7.37 9.06
N ARG A 450 -28.61 -6.63 7.98
CA ARG A 450 -29.16 -5.27 7.97
C ARG A 450 -30.65 -5.21 7.68
N GLY A 451 -31.25 -6.34 7.31
CA GLY A 451 -32.62 -6.37 6.82
C GLY A 451 -32.79 -5.51 5.56
N VAL A 452 -31.75 -5.43 4.71
CA VAL A 452 -31.81 -4.72 3.42
C VAL A 452 -32.17 -5.72 2.34
N ASP A 453 -33.25 -5.46 1.66
CA ASP A 453 -33.67 -6.24 0.50
C ASP A 453 -32.77 -5.89 -0.70
N THR A 454 -32.03 -6.87 -1.21
CA THR A 454 -31.28 -6.75 -2.45
C THR A 454 -32.17 -7.05 -3.66
N VAL A 455 -31.85 -6.45 -4.81
CA VAL A 455 -32.66 -6.66 -6.05
C VAL A 455 -32.50 -8.09 -6.58
N LEU A 456 -31.38 -8.75 -6.29
CA LEU A 456 -31.14 -10.18 -6.55
C LEU A 456 -30.53 -10.85 -5.31
N PRO A 457 -30.77 -12.17 -5.13
CA PRO A 457 -30.04 -12.94 -4.16
C PRO A 457 -28.53 -12.84 -4.36
N GLY A 458 -27.76 -12.87 -3.27
CA GLY A 458 -26.30 -12.69 -3.35
C GLY A 458 -25.61 -13.72 -4.24
N VAL A 459 -26.17 -14.92 -4.37
CA VAL A 459 -25.63 -15.99 -5.26
C VAL A 459 -25.78 -15.60 -6.73
N ASP A 460 -26.96 -15.04 -7.12
CA ASP A 460 -27.23 -14.63 -8.49
C ASP A 460 -26.48 -13.33 -8.83
N THR A 461 -26.38 -12.42 -7.87
CA THR A 461 -25.49 -11.24 -7.98
C THR A 461 -24.05 -11.66 -8.24
N LEU A 462 -23.54 -12.66 -7.50
CA LEU A 462 -22.18 -13.19 -7.70
C LEU A 462 -21.97 -13.74 -9.11
N LEU A 463 -22.99 -14.45 -9.65
CA LEU A 463 -22.95 -15.00 -10.99
C LEU A 463 -22.79 -13.92 -12.07
N ILE A 464 -23.59 -12.85 -11.98
CA ILE A 464 -23.49 -11.71 -12.92
C ILE A 464 -22.10 -11.05 -12.83
N LEU A 465 -21.60 -10.85 -11.60
CA LEU A 465 -20.26 -10.26 -11.39
C LEU A 465 -19.12 -11.13 -11.90
N GLN A 466 -19.23 -12.46 -11.82
CA GLN A 466 -18.25 -13.39 -12.39
C GLN A 466 -18.15 -13.26 -13.92
N ARG A 467 -19.30 -13.16 -14.59
CA ARG A 467 -19.38 -12.96 -16.05
C ARG A 467 -18.74 -11.62 -16.43
N LEU A 468 -19.09 -10.55 -15.72
CA LEU A 468 -18.50 -9.23 -15.95
C LEU A 468 -16.97 -9.26 -15.75
N ALA A 469 -16.51 -9.90 -14.67
CA ALA A 469 -15.09 -9.98 -14.35
C ALA A 469 -14.29 -10.69 -15.44
N LEU A 470 -14.80 -11.81 -15.95
CA LEU A 470 -14.16 -12.55 -17.04
C LEU A 470 -14.13 -11.71 -18.32
N GLU A 471 -15.24 -11.05 -18.67
CA GLU A 471 -15.30 -10.15 -19.82
C GLU A 471 -14.28 -9.03 -19.74
N MET A 472 -14.19 -8.36 -18.59
CA MET A 472 -13.21 -7.29 -18.36
C MET A 472 -11.77 -7.82 -18.43
N MET A 473 -11.50 -9.03 -17.89
CA MET A 473 -10.17 -9.67 -18.00
C MET A 473 -9.82 -9.99 -19.46
N GLN A 474 -10.77 -10.50 -20.25
CA GLN A 474 -10.55 -10.81 -21.67
C GLN A 474 -10.30 -9.55 -22.50
N ARG A 475 -11.01 -8.45 -22.22
CA ARG A 475 -10.79 -7.13 -22.82
C ARG A 475 -9.56 -6.41 -22.28
N GLN A 476 -8.92 -6.94 -21.25
CA GLN A 476 -7.74 -6.37 -20.57
C GLN A 476 -8.02 -4.96 -20.00
N ILE A 477 -9.24 -4.72 -19.54
CA ILE A 477 -9.66 -3.48 -18.89
C ILE A 477 -9.88 -3.69 -17.39
N GLN A 478 -9.56 -2.68 -16.61
CA GLN A 478 -9.84 -2.65 -15.15
C GLN A 478 -11.05 -1.77 -14.84
N ARG A 479 -11.44 -0.94 -15.81
CA ARG A 479 -12.54 0.00 -15.70
C ARG A 479 -13.41 -0.08 -16.94
N ILE A 480 -14.71 0.05 -16.76
CA ILE A 480 -15.72 0.02 -17.81
C ILE A 480 -16.64 1.23 -17.68
N SER A 481 -16.95 1.88 -18.79
CA SER A 481 -17.90 3.00 -18.79
C SER A 481 -19.33 2.52 -18.53
N GLN A 482 -20.18 3.41 -18.03
CA GLN A 482 -21.60 3.11 -17.84
C GLN A 482 -22.26 2.70 -19.17
N GLU A 483 -21.88 3.33 -20.26
CA GLU A 483 -22.43 3.04 -21.60
C GLU A 483 -22.15 1.60 -22.05
N GLU A 484 -20.97 1.06 -21.70
CA GLU A 484 -20.58 -0.32 -22.02
C GLU A 484 -21.10 -1.31 -20.97
N LEU A 485 -21.14 -0.92 -19.69
CA LEU A 485 -21.56 -1.79 -18.59
C LEU A 485 -23.04 -2.14 -18.66
N LEU A 486 -23.90 -1.14 -18.88
CA LEU A 486 -25.36 -1.34 -18.88
C LEU A 486 -25.84 -2.40 -19.89
N PRO A 487 -25.40 -2.38 -21.16
CA PRO A 487 -25.81 -3.43 -22.11
C PRO A 487 -25.29 -4.81 -21.72
N LEU A 488 -24.08 -4.91 -21.18
CA LEU A 488 -23.52 -6.20 -20.71
C LEU A 488 -24.34 -6.77 -19.58
N ILE A 489 -24.58 -5.97 -18.54
CA ILE A 489 -25.39 -6.42 -17.39
C ILE A 489 -26.82 -6.77 -17.82
N ALA A 490 -27.45 -5.97 -18.68
CA ALA A 490 -28.78 -6.29 -19.21
C ALA A 490 -28.80 -7.63 -19.98
N GLY A 491 -27.72 -7.90 -20.75
CA GLY A 491 -27.55 -9.18 -21.42
C GLY A 491 -27.42 -10.34 -20.44
N TYR A 492 -26.60 -10.20 -19.42
CA TYR A 492 -26.38 -11.26 -18.41
C TYR A 492 -27.63 -11.54 -17.59
N LEU A 493 -28.35 -10.49 -17.15
CA LEU A 493 -29.62 -10.63 -16.44
C LEU A 493 -30.66 -11.37 -17.28
N LYS A 494 -30.76 -11.02 -18.56
CA LYS A 494 -31.67 -11.71 -19.48
C LYS A 494 -31.30 -13.19 -19.69
N ASP A 495 -30.02 -13.51 -19.79
CA ASP A 495 -29.56 -14.89 -19.95
C ASP A 495 -29.89 -15.76 -18.72
N GLU A 496 -29.98 -15.17 -17.55
CA GLU A 496 -30.34 -15.84 -16.29
C GLU A 496 -31.86 -15.70 -15.97
N ASP A 497 -32.68 -15.27 -16.94
CA ASP A 497 -34.15 -15.05 -16.83
C ASP A 497 -34.55 -14.05 -15.71
N GLU A 498 -33.67 -13.10 -15.39
CA GLU A 498 -33.91 -12.11 -14.36
C GLU A 498 -34.65 -10.89 -14.90
N SER A 499 -35.67 -10.44 -14.17
CA SER A 499 -36.52 -9.31 -14.56
C SER A 499 -36.03 -7.94 -14.07
N VAL A 500 -34.87 -7.91 -13.41
CA VAL A 500 -34.28 -6.70 -12.82
C VAL A 500 -33.66 -5.83 -13.90
N GLY A 501 -33.90 -4.50 -13.84
CA GLY A 501 -33.18 -3.54 -14.72
C GLY A 501 -31.69 -3.41 -14.38
N ALA A 502 -30.86 -3.30 -15.41
CA ALA A 502 -29.40 -3.23 -15.24
C ALA A 502 -28.96 -2.04 -14.37
N GLU A 503 -29.55 -0.87 -14.53
CA GLU A 503 -29.26 0.31 -13.69
C GLU A 503 -29.49 0.01 -12.22
N LYS A 504 -30.68 -0.54 -11.89
CA LYS A 504 -31.03 -0.87 -10.51
C LYS A 504 -30.13 -1.94 -9.92
N PHE A 505 -29.71 -2.93 -10.73
CA PHE A 505 -28.75 -3.94 -10.32
C PHE A 505 -27.38 -3.32 -10.01
N ILE A 506 -26.88 -2.43 -10.87
CA ILE A 506 -25.59 -1.75 -10.66
C ILE A 506 -25.63 -0.88 -9.42
N ASP A 507 -26.72 -0.09 -9.24
CA ASP A 507 -26.92 0.73 -8.05
C ASP A 507 -26.92 -0.11 -6.77
N ASP A 508 -27.55 -1.27 -6.80
CA ASP A 508 -27.59 -2.21 -5.68
C ASP A 508 -26.20 -2.78 -5.37
N VAL A 509 -25.48 -3.24 -6.39
CA VAL A 509 -24.13 -3.76 -6.25
C VAL A 509 -23.18 -2.68 -5.72
N VAL A 510 -23.21 -1.50 -6.29
CA VAL A 510 -22.39 -0.35 -5.85
C VAL A 510 -22.83 0.08 -4.45
N SER A 511 -24.11 0.17 -4.16
CA SER A 511 -24.64 0.71 -2.92
C SER A 511 -24.68 -0.30 -1.75
N ILE A 512 -24.76 -1.59 -1.95
CA ILE A 512 -24.87 -2.61 -0.89
C ILE A 512 -23.64 -3.51 -0.79
N SER A 513 -23.23 -4.13 -1.89
CA SER A 513 -22.11 -5.09 -1.87
C SER A 513 -20.73 -4.46 -2.06
N GLU A 514 -20.64 -3.38 -2.84
CA GLU A 514 -19.44 -2.63 -3.20
C GLU A 514 -18.29 -3.46 -3.77
N LEU A 515 -18.61 -4.55 -4.37
CA LEU A 515 -17.68 -5.24 -5.23
C LEU A 515 -17.43 -4.46 -6.54
N LEU A 516 -18.37 -3.55 -6.90
CA LEU A 516 -18.15 -2.50 -7.91
C LEU A 516 -18.12 -1.13 -7.24
N VAL A 517 -17.32 -0.24 -7.78
CA VAL A 517 -17.16 1.14 -7.31
C VAL A 517 -17.48 2.08 -8.45
N ASP A 518 -18.38 3.02 -8.20
CA ASP A 518 -18.68 4.14 -9.09
C ASP A 518 -17.56 5.19 -9.02
N GLN A 519 -17.04 5.57 -10.17
CA GLN A 519 -15.96 6.52 -10.35
C GLN A 519 -16.41 7.72 -11.23
N VAL A 520 -17.62 8.21 -10.97
CA VAL A 520 -18.29 9.36 -11.61
C VAL A 520 -19.02 9.03 -12.91
N GLU A 521 -18.48 8.23 -13.82
CA GLU A 521 -19.14 7.76 -15.05
C GLU A 521 -18.67 6.36 -15.45
N ASP A 522 -17.66 5.86 -14.74
CA ASP A 522 -17.04 4.57 -14.97
C ASP A 522 -17.20 3.69 -13.72
N TYR A 523 -17.05 2.39 -13.93
CA TYR A 523 -17.10 1.39 -12.87
C TYR A 523 -15.85 0.52 -12.89
N ASP A 524 -15.31 0.22 -11.72
CA ASP A 524 -14.25 -0.76 -11.54
C ASP A 524 -14.61 -1.73 -10.41
N PHE A 525 -14.00 -2.91 -10.44
CA PHE A 525 -14.04 -3.76 -9.26
C PHE A 525 -13.29 -3.05 -8.13
N ALA A 526 -13.81 -3.20 -6.96
CA ALA A 526 -13.28 -2.63 -5.74
C ALA A 526 -11.76 -2.80 -5.56
N HIS A 527 -11.21 -3.87 -6.09
CA HIS A 527 -9.79 -4.10 -6.32
C HIS A 527 -9.61 -5.09 -7.46
N LEU A 528 -8.51 -4.98 -8.21
CA LEU A 528 -8.21 -5.88 -9.32
C LEU A 528 -8.26 -7.37 -8.92
N SER A 529 -7.85 -7.70 -7.71
CA SER A 529 -7.87 -9.09 -7.24
C SER A 529 -9.28 -9.68 -7.08
N PHE A 530 -10.34 -8.85 -6.93
CA PHE A 530 -11.72 -9.33 -7.03
C PHE A 530 -12.07 -9.68 -8.47
N GLN A 531 -11.70 -8.83 -9.42
CA GLN A 531 -11.87 -9.12 -10.84
C GLN A 531 -11.16 -10.42 -11.23
N GLU A 532 -9.91 -10.59 -10.80
CA GLU A 532 -9.10 -11.79 -11.04
C GLU A 532 -9.72 -13.05 -10.42
N TYR A 533 -10.16 -12.96 -9.17
CA TYR A 533 -10.81 -14.06 -8.46
C TYR A 533 -12.15 -14.45 -9.09
N LEU A 534 -12.99 -13.47 -9.38
CA LEU A 534 -14.32 -13.69 -9.98
C LEU A 534 -14.21 -14.22 -11.40
N ALA A 535 -13.25 -13.76 -12.18
CA ALA A 535 -12.96 -14.30 -13.51
C ALA A 535 -12.53 -15.78 -13.42
N ALA A 536 -11.68 -16.14 -12.46
CA ALA A 536 -11.30 -17.52 -12.22
C ALA A 536 -12.51 -18.38 -11.83
N LEU A 537 -13.42 -17.85 -11.02
CA LEU A 537 -14.65 -18.52 -10.61
C LEU A 537 -15.55 -18.78 -11.82
N GLU A 538 -15.67 -17.83 -12.73
CA GLU A 538 -16.45 -17.98 -13.97
C GLU A 538 -15.85 -19.06 -14.89
N ILE A 539 -14.55 -19.09 -15.06
CA ILE A 539 -13.87 -20.12 -15.85
C ILE A 539 -14.14 -21.52 -15.25
N VAL A 540 -14.13 -21.64 -13.92
CA VAL A 540 -14.49 -22.89 -13.23
C VAL A 540 -15.94 -23.29 -13.50
N ARG A 541 -16.87 -22.32 -13.43
CA ARG A 541 -18.29 -22.55 -13.70
C ARG A 541 -18.54 -23.02 -15.13
N LEU A 542 -17.91 -22.36 -16.09
CA LEU A 542 -18.01 -22.67 -17.51
C LEU A 542 -17.26 -23.95 -17.89
N LYS A 543 -16.35 -24.44 -17.06
CA LYS A 543 -15.42 -25.55 -17.35
C LYS A 543 -14.58 -25.30 -18.61
N GLN A 544 -14.23 -24.05 -18.86
CA GLN A 544 -13.48 -23.60 -20.05
C GLN A 544 -12.02 -23.30 -19.69
N GLU A 545 -11.30 -24.31 -19.24
CA GLU A 545 -9.87 -24.19 -18.87
C GLU A 545 -9.00 -23.72 -20.04
N GLU A 546 -9.45 -23.96 -21.28
CA GLU A 546 -8.78 -23.53 -22.52
C GLU A 546 -8.57 -22.01 -22.59
N ILE A 547 -9.42 -21.23 -21.94
CA ILE A 547 -9.24 -19.75 -21.84
C ILE A 547 -7.89 -19.44 -21.18
N LEU A 548 -7.50 -20.20 -20.15
CA LEU A 548 -6.23 -20.04 -19.46
C LEU A 548 -5.06 -20.46 -20.32
N TYR A 549 -5.20 -21.53 -21.12
CA TYR A 549 -4.12 -22.06 -21.95
C TYR A 549 -3.62 -21.04 -22.98
N GLN A 550 -4.50 -20.16 -23.45
CA GLN A 550 -4.15 -19.07 -24.35
C GLN A 550 -3.44 -17.90 -23.65
N ARG A 551 -3.37 -17.91 -22.32
CA ARG A 551 -2.91 -16.81 -21.48
C ARG A 551 -1.78 -17.19 -20.51
N LEU A 552 -1.21 -18.39 -20.64
CA LEU A 552 -0.19 -18.88 -19.70
C LEU A 552 1.09 -18.04 -19.69
N GLU A 553 1.38 -17.35 -20.79
CA GLU A 553 2.53 -16.45 -20.92
C GLU A 553 2.20 -14.98 -20.56
N ASP A 554 0.92 -14.65 -20.37
CA ASP A 554 0.47 -13.31 -20.02
C ASP A 554 0.42 -13.15 -18.48
N ASP A 555 1.39 -12.43 -17.92
CA ASP A 555 1.48 -12.24 -16.46
C ASP A 555 0.28 -11.51 -15.84
N ARG A 556 -0.53 -10.81 -16.65
CA ARG A 556 -1.80 -10.23 -16.16
C ARG A 556 -2.79 -11.31 -15.74
N TRP A 557 -2.66 -12.51 -16.29
CA TRP A 557 -3.48 -13.67 -15.96
C TRP A 557 -2.90 -14.55 -14.86
N LYS A 558 -1.69 -14.26 -14.38
CA LYS A 558 -1.01 -15.04 -13.34
C LYS A 558 -1.91 -15.25 -12.11
N ALA A 559 -2.53 -14.18 -11.61
CA ALA A 559 -3.42 -14.28 -10.44
C ALA A 559 -4.69 -15.11 -10.73
N VAL A 560 -5.30 -14.94 -11.91
CA VAL A 560 -6.46 -15.75 -12.34
C VAL A 560 -6.10 -17.23 -12.37
N ILE A 561 -4.94 -17.57 -12.92
CA ILE A 561 -4.43 -18.95 -12.99
C ILE A 561 -4.25 -19.54 -11.59
N LEU A 562 -3.67 -18.77 -10.66
CA LEU A 562 -3.48 -19.21 -9.27
C LEU A 562 -4.82 -19.40 -8.54
N TYR A 563 -5.77 -18.46 -8.70
CA TYR A 563 -7.10 -18.63 -8.13
C TYR A 563 -7.82 -19.84 -8.72
N TYR A 564 -7.74 -20.04 -10.04
CA TYR A 564 -8.32 -21.20 -10.70
C TYR A 564 -7.77 -22.51 -10.13
N ALA A 565 -6.44 -22.63 -9.99
CA ALA A 565 -5.80 -23.82 -9.40
C ALA A 565 -6.30 -24.12 -7.98
N GLY A 566 -6.57 -23.07 -7.18
CA GLY A 566 -7.13 -23.21 -5.83
C GLY A 566 -8.64 -23.50 -5.79
N LEU A 567 -9.37 -23.26 -6.88
CA LEU A 567 -10.82 -23.43 -6.96
C LEU A 567 -11.24 -24.78 -7.54
N VAL A 568 -10.45 -25.32 -8.49
CA VAL A 568 -10.79 -26.58 -9.14
C VAL A 568 -10.47 -27.80 -8.27
N LYS A 569 -11.22 -28.87 -8.48
CA LYS A 569 -10.95 -30.14 -7.80
C LYS A 569 -9.74 -30.88 -8.38
N ASN A 570 -9.41 -30.64 -9.63
CA ASN A 570 -8.33 -31.32 -10.35
C ASN A 570 -7.58 -30.31 -11.25
N PRO A 571 -6.47 -29.76 -10.82
CA PRO A 571 -5.67 -28.81 -11.59
C PRO A 571 -4.59 -29.47 -12.46
N ILE A 572 -4.58 -30.79 -12.60
CA ILE A 572 -3.50 -31.54 -13.26
C ILE A 572 -3.28 -31.09 -14.70
N SER A 573 -4.36 -30.87 -15.45
CA SER A 573 -4.29 -30.41 -16.86
C SER A 573 -3.60 -29.08 -16.97
N LEU A 574 -4.01 -28.12 -16.17
CA LEU A 574 -3.41 -26.78 -16.12
C LEU A 574 -1.91 -26.84 -15.78
N ILE A 575 -1.54 -27.63 -14.77
CA ILE A 575 -0.14 -27.75 -14.33
C ILE A 575 0.71 -28.37 -15.44
N ARG A 576 0.22 -29.39 -16.14
CA ARG A 576 0.92 -29.98 -17.29
C ARG A 576 1.10 -28.99 -18.44
N GLU A 577 0.09 -28.19 -18.69
CA GLU A 577 0.15 -27.17 -19.74
C GLU A 577 1.16 -26.06 -19.40
N LEU A 578 1.22 -25.64 -18.14
CA LEU A 578 2.25 -24.74 -17.64
C LEU A 578 3.67 -25.32 -17.79
N GLN A 579 3.85 -26.60 -17.51
CA GLN A 579 5.13 -27.29 -17.75
C GLN A 579 5.48 -27.31 -19.24
N ARG A 580 4.50 -27.58 -20.12
CA ARG A 580 4.69 -27.61 -21.57
C ARG A 580 5.19 -26.27 -22.13
N VAL A 581 4.65 -25.15 -21.63
CA VAL A 581 5.08 -23.79 -22.01
C VAL A 581 6.26 -23.28 -21.16
N LYS A 582 6.88 -24.14 -20.36
CA LYS A 582 8.06 -23.85 -19.50
C LYS A 582 7.82 -22.78 -18.42
N ARG A 583 6.57 -22.56 -18.01
CA ARG A 583 6.24 -21.70 -16.85
C ARG A 583 6.28 -22.53 -15.56
N ILE A 584 7.47 -23.07 -15.26
CA ILE A 584 7.70 -23.96 -14.11
C ILE A 584 7.47 -23.26 -12.78
N ASP A 585 7.85 -21.99 -12.70
CA ASP A 585 7.60 -21.10 -11.57
C ASP A 585 6.11 -21.01 -11.23
N LEU A 586 5.28 -20.78 -12.25
CA LEU A 586 3.83 -20.65 -12.08
C LEU A 586 3.18 -22.02 -11.78
N ALA A 587 3.68 -23.10 -12.37
CA ALA A 587 3.24 -24.47 -12.06
C ALA A 587 3.46 -24.82 -10.57
N ASP A 588 4.62 -24.45 -10.03
CA ASP A 588 4.91 -24.64 -8.59
C ASP A 588 4.01 -23.79 -7.69
N GLN A 589 3.77 -22.54 -8.06
CA GLN A 589 2.83 -21.68 -7.33
C GLN A 589 1.40 -22.26 -7.36
N CYS A 590 0.94 -22.76 -8.52
CA CYS A 590 -0.37 -23.44 -8.61
C CYS A 590 -0.45 -24.65 -7.68
N LEU A 591 0.61 -25.46 -7.59
CA LEU A 591 0.66 -26.62 -6.70
C LEU A 591 0.56 -26.26 -5.21
N LYS A 592 0.97 -25.04 -4.82
CA LYS A 592 0.82 -24.52 -3.44
C LYS A 592 -0.64 -24.11 -3.15
N GLU A 593 -1.39 -23.68 -4.17
CA GLU A 593 -2.80 -23.27 -4.02
C GLU A 593 -3.78 -24.45 -4.04
N VAL A 594 -3.33 -25.66 -4.31
CA VAL A 594 -4.22 -26.85 -4.43
C VAL A 594 -4.75 -27.28 -3.09
N LYS A 595 -6.09 -27.37 -2.98
CA LYS A 595 -6.78 -27.89 -1.80
C LYS A 595 -6.57 -29.39 -1.62
N ARG A 596 -6.99 -29.94 -0.47
CA ARG A 596 -7.08 -31.38 -0.27
C ARG A 596 -8.01 -31.99 -1.32
N VAL A 597 -7.45 -32.86 -2.16
CA VAL A 597 -8.12 -33.56 -3.24
C VAL A 597 -8.26 -35.04 -2.90
N SER A 598 -9.00 -35.79 -3.73
CA SER A 598 -9.13 -37.25 -3.53
C SER A 598 -7.77 -37.96 -3.50
N PRO A 599 -7.64 -39.12 -2.84
CA PRO A 599 -6.36 -39.84 -2.75
C PRO A 599 -5.70 -40.08 -4.12
N ALA A 600 -6.49 -40.43 -5.13
CA ALA A 600 -5.99 -40.69 -6.48
C ALA A 600 -5.39 -39.45 -7.16
N ILE A 601 -6.03 -38.29 -6.97
CA ILE A 601 -5.52 -37.01 -7.49
C ILE A 601 -4.31 -36.56 -6.66
N ASN A 602 -4.31 -36.83 -5.35
CA ASN A 602 -3.21 -36.47 -4.46
C ASN A 602 -1.89 -37.18 -4.85
N ASP A 603 -1.96 -38.43 -5.25
CA ASP A 603 -0.78 -39.17 -5.71
C ASP A 603 -0.27 -38.60 -7.05
N ALA A 604 -1.17 -38.26 -7.97
CA ALA A 604 -0.79 -37.60 -9.22
C ALA A 604 -0.15 -36.22 -8.97
N ILE A 605 -0.67 -35.46 -7.99
CA ILE A 605 -0.09 -34.17 -7.59
C ILE A 605 1.29 -34.33 -6.95
N LYS A 606 1.51 -35.37 -6.15
CA LYS A 606 2.85 -35.68 -5.61
C LYS A 606 3.87 -35.94 -6.71
N LEU A 607 3.49 -36.70 -7.74
CA LEU A 607 4.35 -36.94 -8.90
C LEU A 607 4.63 -35.62 -9.65
N LEU A 608 3.59 -34.84 -9.93
CA LEU A 608 3.76 -33.54 -10.58
C LEU A 608 4.64 -32.57 -9.77
N LYS A 609 4.53 -32.55 -8.45
CA LYS A 609 5.42 -31.75 -7.59
C LYS A 609 6.88 -32.17 -7.79
N ALA A 610 7.16 -33.46 -7.86
CA ALA A 610 8.51 -33.93 -8.11
C ALA A 610 9.00 -33.54 -9.52
N GLU A 611 8.15 -33.69 -10.56
CA GLU A 611 8.46 -33.28 -11.93
C GLU A 611 8.69 -31.79 -12.09
N VAL A 612 7.83 -30.95 -11.50
CA VAL A 612 7.97 -29.49 -11.51
C VAL A 612 9.27 -29.08 -10.83
N LYS A 613 9.58 -29.71 -9.69
CA LYS A 613 10.81 -29.47 -8.96
C LYS A 613 12.05 -29.85 -9.78
N ASP A 614 12.05 -31.01 -10.44
CA ASP A 614 13.19 -31.44 -11.29
C ASP A 614 13.38 -30.51 -12.50
N ASN A 615 12.29 -30.11 -13.14
CA ASN A 615 12.31 -29.19 -14.26
C ASN A 615 12.84 -27.80 -13.88
N ARG A 616 12.53 -27.32 -12.69
CA ARG A 616 13.01 -26.03 -12.19
C ARG A 616 14.53 -25.92 -12.19
N TYR A 617 15.23 -27.00 -11.80
CA TYR A 617 16.68 -27.02 -11.71
C TYR A 617 17.39 -27.50 -12.99
N SER A 618 16.65 -27.83 -14.03
CA SER A 618 17.21 -28.43 -15.26
C SER A 618 18.24 -27.49 -15.95
N LYS A 619 17.96 -26.19 -16.00
CA LYS A 619 18.85 -25.18 -16.58
C LYS A 619 20.11 -25.02 -15.74
N LEU A 620 19.98 -24.88 -14.42
CA LEU A 620 21.14 -24.83 -13.51
C LEU A 620 22.01 -26.08 -13.65
N ARG A 621 21.40 -27.27 -13.67
CA ARG A 621 22.12 -28.53 -13.86
C ARG A 621 22.88 -28.58 -15.18
N MET A 622 22.31 -28.07 -16.26
CA MET A 622 22.94 -28.00 -17.57
C MET A 622 24.14 -27.04 -17.56
N LEU A 623 23.96 -25.83 -17.01
CA LEU A 623 25.02 -24.82 -16.92
C LEU A 623 26.20 -25.29 -16.08
N LEU A 624 25.93 -25.87 -14.92
CA LEU A 624 26.95 -26.45 -14.05
C LEU A 624 27.70 -27.62 -14.71
N LYS A 625 26.98 -28.49 -15.43
CA LYS A 625 27.58 -29.62 -16.16
C LYS A 625 28.47 -29.16 -17.32
N SER A 626 28.14 -28.03 -17.93
CA SER A 626 28.95 -27.42 -19.00
C SER A 626 30.01 -26.46 -18.49
N GLU A 627 30.21 -26.39 -17.17
CA GLU A 627 31.17 -25.52 -16.49
C GLU A 627 31.00 -24.02 -16.80
N GLN A 628 29.75 -23.60 -17.11
CA GLN A 628 29.35 -22.21 -17.32
C GLN A 628 29.03 -21.56 -15.95
N TRP A 629 30.11 -21.32 -15.18
CA TRP A 629 29.97 -20.95 -13.76
C TRP A 629 29.28 -19.61 -13.53
N ARG A 630 29.53 -18.63 -14.41
CA ARG A 630 28.89 -17.32 -14.33
C ARG A 630 27.41 -17.40 -14.55
N GLU A 631 27.02 -18.04 -15.64
CA GLU A 631 25.61 -18.22 -16.00
C GLU A 631 24.90 -19.11 -14.97
N ALA A 632 25.61 -20.07 -14.36
CA ALA A 632 25.09 -20.89 -13.28
C ALA A 632 24.86 -20.08 -12.00
N ASP A 633 25.71 -19.11 -11.69
CA ASP A 633 25.56 -18.22 -10.55
C ASP A 633 24.37 -17.27 -10.75
N GLU A 634 24.25 -16.68 -11.94
CA GLU A 634 23.11 -15.86 -12.33
C GLU A 634 21.81 -16.65 -12.26
N GLU A 635 21.80 -17.89 -12.77
CA GLU A 635 20.66 -18.80 -12.69
C GLU A 635 20.31 -19.18 -11.25
N THR A 636 21.32 -19.42 -10.40
CA THR A 636 21.12 -19.71 -8.98
C THR A 636 20.43 -18.55 -8.27
N SER A 637 20.89 -17.31 -8.53
CA SER A 637 20.25 -16.11 -8.00
C SER A 637 18.79 -15.99 -8.43
N GLN A 638 18.50 -16.22 -9.71
CA GLN A 638 17.12 -16.22 -10.23
C GLN A 638 16.26 -17.31 -9.59
N LEU A 639 16.80 -18.53 -9.48
CA LEU A 639 16.08 -19.64 -8.83
C LEU A 639 15.78 -19.36 -7.36
N MET A 640 16.72 -18.77 -6.63
CA MET A 640 16.47 -18.42 -5.23
C MET A 640 15.38 -17.35 -5.10
N LEU A 641 15.36 -16.36 -5.99
CA LEU A 641 14.30 -15.35 -6.02
C LEU A 641 12.94 -15.98 -6.37
N GLN A 642 12.90 -16.87 -7.37
CA GLN A 642 11.68 -17.58 -7.77
C GLN A 642 11.12 -18.46 -6.64
N VAL A 643 11.97 -19.23 -5.97
CA VAL A 643 11.57 -20.09 -4.86
C VAL A 643 11.00 -19.29 -3.70
N ALA A 644 11.57 -18.11 -3.45
CA ALA A 644 11.10 -17.18 -2.41
C ALA A 644 9.89 -16.33 -2.86
N GLY A 645 9.53 -16.33 -4.16
CA GLY A 645 8.51 -15.46 -4.72
C GLY A 645 8.90 -13.98 -4.72
N LYS A 646 10.18 -13.70 -4.97
CA LYS A 646 10.81 -12.38 -4.88
C LYS A 646 11.46 -11.91 -6.19
N GLU A 647 11.04 -12.49 -7.33
CA GLU A 647 11.59 -12.17 -8.65
C GLU A 647 11.51 -10.67 -8.96
N ASP A 648 10.41 -10.06 -8.57
CA ASP A 648 10.15 -8.66 -8.85
C ASP A 648 10.86 -7.71 -7.89
N GLN A 649 11.11 -8.19 -6.67
CA GLN A 649 11.91 -7.48 -5.69
C GLN A 649 13.39 -7.50 -6.07
N GLY A 650 13.87 -8.60 -6.67
CA GLY A 650 15.23 -8.81 -7.15
C GLY A 650 16.26 -9.07 -6.06
N TYR A 651 15.85 -9.30 -4.81
CA TYR A 651 16.72 -9.62 -3.67
C TYR A 651 15.94 -10.38 -2.59
N LEU A 652 16.69 -10.99 -1.64
CA LEU A 652 16.15 -11.68 -0.47
C LEU A 652 16.50 -10.92 0.81
N GLU A 653 15.53 -10.76 1.69
CA GLU A 653 15.75 -10.25 3.05
C GLU A 653 16.18 -11.38 4.00
N PRO A 654 16.81 -11.05 5.16
CA PRO A 654 17.18 -12.07 6.16
C PRO A 654 16.01 -12.96 6.58
N ASP A 655 14.80 -12.42 6.68
CA ASP A 655 13.60 -13.19 7.02
C ASP A 655 13.16 -14.13 5.88
N ASP A 656 13.35 -13.75 4.63
CA ASP A 656 13.10 -14.63 3.48
C ASP A 656 14.06 -15.84 3.50
N ILE A 657 15.32 -15.60 3.86
CA ILE A 657 16.33 -16.65 3.96
C ILE A 657 16.03 -17.60 5.12
N LYS A 658 15.57 -17.11 6.26
CA LYS A 658 15.19 -17.95 7.41
C LYS A 658 14.09 -18.95 7.07
N VAL A 659 13.11 -18.51 6.27
CA VAL A 659 11.95 -19.33 5.86
C VAL A 659 12.13 -19.98 4.48
N PHE A 660 13.30 -19.81 3.85
CA PHE A 660 13.59 -20.41 2.55
C PHE A 660 13.46 -21.93 2.62
N PRO A 661 12.77 -22.59 1.65
CA PRO A 661 12.52 -24.03 1.70
C PRO A 661 13.81 -24.84 1.76
N CYS A 662 13.94 -25.66 2.79
CA CYS A 662 15.10 -26.50 3.06
C CYS A 662 15.46 -27.41 1.86
N GLU A 663 14.47 -28.07 1.28
CA GLU A 663 14.67 -28.98 0.14
C GLU A 663 15.21 -28.27 -1.11
N ASP A 664 14.77 -27.03 -1.37
CA ASP A 664 15.24 -26.25 -2.51
C ASP A 664 16.68 -25.77 -2.27
N LEU A 665 16.99 -25.30 -1.06
CA LEU A 665 18.32 -24.89 -0.67
C LEU A 665 19.32 -26.04 -0.80
N LEU A 666 18.99 -27.21 -0.24
CA LEU A 666 19.83 -28.40 -0.33
C LEU A 666 19.95 -28.92 -1.77
N THR A 667 18.93 -28.73 -2.61
CA THR A 667 19.01 -29.15 -4.03
C THR A 667 19.98 -28.26 -4.79
N ILE A 668 19.92 -26.94 -4.60
CA ILE A 668 20.87 -26.00 -5.21
C ILE A 668 22.28 -26.29 -4.72
N ASP A 669 22.47 -26.39 -3.41
CA ASP A 669 23.78 -26.68 -2.80
C ASP A 669 24.39 -27.98 -3.37
N ARG A 670 23.62 -29.07 -3.39
CA ARG A 670 24.08 -30.35 -3.92
C ARG A 670 24.54 -30.25 -5.38
N LEU A 671 23.78 -29.56 -6.24
CA LEU A 671 24.16 -29.37 -7.64
C LEU A 671 25.50 -28.63 -7.78
N TRP A 672 25.74 -27.60 -6.99
CA TRP A 672 27.01 -26.89 -6.98
C TRP A 672 28.16 -27.76 -6.44
N VAL A 673 27.93 -28.44 -5.31
CA VAL A 673 28.94 -29.31 -4.69
C VAL A 673 29.35 -30.46 -5.62
N GLU A 674 28.36 -31.13 -6.24
CA GLU A 674 28.61 -32.23 -7.17
C GLU A 674 29.37 -31.77 -8.43
N ALA A 675 28.90 -30.70 -9.08
CA ALA A 675 29.52 -30.19 -10.30
C ALA A 675 30.95 -29.67 -10.06
N SER A 676 31.18 -29.01 -8.93
CA SER A 676 32.49 -28.46 -8.56
C SER A 676 33.39 -29.43 -7.80
N LYS A 677 32.99 -30.69 -7.63
CA LYS A 677 33.72 -31.71 -6.86
C LYS A 677 34.05 -31.23 -5.43
N GLY A 678 33.09 -30.54 -4.79
CA GLY A 678 33.23 -30.05 -3.43
C GLY A 678 33.98 -28.74 -3.27
N HIS A 679 34.18 -28.00 -4.35
CA HIS A 679 34.89 -26.73 -4.30
C HIS A 679 33.93 -25.55 -4.03
N PHE A 680 32.78 -25.58 -4.63
CA PHE A 680 31.73 -24.56 -4.51
C PHE A 680 30.47 -25.13 -3.83
N GLY A 681 29.59 -24.24 -3.34
CA GLY A 681 28.34 -24.59 -2.68
C GLY A 681 28.16 -23.83 -1.37
N PHE A 682 26.93 -23.62 -0.97
CA PHE A 682 26.57 -22.96 0.30
C PHE A 682 27.07 -23.73 1.51
N SER A 683 27.01 -25.06 1.49
CA SER A 683 27.57 -25.91 2.55
C SER A 683 29.12 -25.84 2.62
N VAL A 684 29.79 -25.54 1.51
CA VAL A 684 31.22 -25.28 1.48
C VAL A 684 31.54 -23.94 2.11
N GLN A 685 30.78 -22.92 1.77
CA GLN A 685 30.85 -21.57 2.35
C GLN A 685 30.58 -21.62 3.85
N LYS A 686 29.57 -22.35 4.30
CA LYS A 686 29.25 -22.55 5.72
C LYS A 686 30.44 -23.12 6.51
N LYS A 687 31.11 -24.15 5.99
CA LYS A 687 32.27 -24.74 6.63
C LYS A 687 33.44 -23.74 6.78
N ILE A 688 33.59 -22.80 5.85
CA ILE A 688 34.56 -21.73 5.93
C ILE A 688 34.13 -20.68 6.95
N TRP A 689 32.85 -20.31 6.95
CA TRP A 689 32.23 -19.38 7.89
C TRP A 689 32.37 -19.87 9.35
N GLU A 690 32.12 -21.17 9.59
CA GLU A 690 32.32 -21.79 10.92
C GLU A 690 33.77 -21.71 11.39
N LYS A 691 34.74 -21.88 10.48
CA LYS A 691 36.17 -21.73 10.80
C LYS A 691 36.59 -20.30 11.13
N CYS A 692 35.85 -19.32 10.63
CA CYS A 692 36.05 -17.90 10.92
C CYS A 692 35.28 -17.43 12.17
N GLY A 693 34.71 -18.33 12.99
CA GLY A 693 34.06 -17.98 14.24
C GLY A 693 32.57 -17.77 14.14
N SER A 694 31.92 -18.16 13.03
CA SER A 694 30.47 -18.06 12.80
C SER A 694 29.91 -16.64 12.97
N PRO A 695 30.49 -15.61 12.34
CA PRO A 695 30.09 -14.23 12.54
C PRO A 695 28.67 -13.96 11.98
N MET A 696 27.75 -13.48 12.81
CA MET A 696 26.37 -13.11 12.40
C MET A 696 26.30 -11.68 11.87
N ASP A 697 27.12 -10.79 12.39
CA ASP A 697 27.18 -9.39 12.02
C ASP A 697 28.52 -9.06 11.34
N TYR A 698 28.55 -7.92 10.64
CA TYR A 698 29.75 -7.42 9.99
C TYR A 698 30.80 -6.99 11.04
N ASN A 699 31.87 -7.78 11.16
CA ASN A 699 32.98 -7.58 12.07
C ASN A 699 34.26 -8.17 11.46
N ASP A 700 35.38 -8.08 12.15
CA ASP A 700 36.69 -8.60 11.69
C ASP A 700 36.65 -10.09 11.30
N ASP A 701 35.85 -10.90 11.96
CA ASP A 701 35.72 -12.32 11.65
C ASP A 701 34.87 -12.54 10.39
N TYR A 702 33.90 -11.68 10.14
CA TYR A 702 33.13 -11.68 8.89
C TYR A 702 34.00 -11.21 7.71
N GLU A 703 34.89 -10.25 7.93
CA GLU A 703 35.87 -9.82 6.92
C GLU A 703 36.84 -10.94 6.57
N LYS A 704 37.37 -11.66 7.57
CA LYS A 704 38.23 -12.87 7.35
C LYS A 704 37.47 -13.94 6.56
N PHE A 705 36.21 -14.14 6.84
CA PHE A 705 35.37 -15.05 6.06
C PHE A 705 35.28 -14.62 4.60
N MET A 706 34.97 -13.34 4.34
CA MET A 706 34.85 -12.81 2.97
C MET A 706 36.19 -12.90 2.20
N GLU A 707 37.33 -12.65 2.85
CA GLU A 707 38.64 -12.87 2.26
C GLU A 707 38.88 -14.35 1.95
N ALA A 708 38.49 -15.25 2.86
CA ALA A 708 38.69 -16.69 2.70
C ALA A 708 37.84 -17.29 1.56
N VAL A 709 36.68 -16.71 1.24
CA VAL A 709 35.81 -17.10 0.10
C VAL A 709 36.07 -16.24 -1.15
N GLY A 710 36.97 -15.26 -1.11
CA GLY A 710 37.31 -14.43 -2.25
C GLY A 710 36.36 -13.31 -2.59
N TRP A 711 35.47 -12.92 -1.69
CA TRP A 711 34.54 -11.83 -1.88
C TRP A 711 35.14 -10.46 -1.52
N ARG A 712 36.29 -10.46 -0.87
CA ARG A 712 37.06 -9.27 -0.49
C ARG A 712 38.53 -9.47 -0.79
N SER A 713 39.25 -8.40 -1.17
CA SER A 713 40.68 -8.36 -1.35
C SER A 713 41.28 -7.10 -0.70
N GLY A 714 41.87 -7.26 0.48
CA GLY A 714 42.30 -6.12 1.29
C GLY A 714 41.10 -5.32 1.80
N ASP A 715 41.11 -4.00 1.61
CA ASP A 715 40.01 -3.12 2.07
C ASP A 715 38.83 -3.07 1.11
N ASP A 716 38.92 -3.61 -0.10
CA ASP A 716 37.94 -3.50 -1.15
C ASP A 716 37.15 -4.80 -1.39
N PHE A 717 35.86 -4.65 -1.67
CA PHE A 717 35.02 -5.76 -2.17
C PHE A 717 35.37 -6.08 -3.61
N VAL A 718 35.48 -7.37 -3.93
CA VAL A 718 35.62 -7.82 -5.31
C VAL A 718 34.35 -7.54 -6.09
N SER A 719 34.43 -6.75 -7.16
CA SER A 719 33.31 -6.51 -8.06
C SER A 719 32.87 -7.79 -8.78
N TYR A 720 31.61 -7.96 -9.06
CA TYR A 720 31.10 -9.13 -9.80
C TYR A 720 31.78 -9.29 -11.18
N SER A 721 32.15 -8.19 -11.82
CA SER A 721 32.91 -8.19 -13.08
C SER A 721 34.33 -8.75 -12.95
N ASP A 722 34.89 -8.69 -11.75
CA ASP A 722 36.28 -9.05 -11.50
C ASP A 722 36.48 -10.52 -11.09
N PHE A 723 35.37 -11.23 -10.86
CA PHE A 723 35.38 -12.68 -10.63
C PHE A 723 35.87 -13.43 -11.86
N LYS A 724 36.85 -14.29 -11.68
CA LYS A 724 37.47 -15.04 -12.78
C LYS A 724 36.74 -16.37 -13.04
N PHE A 725 35.52 -16.30 -13.54
CA PHE A 725 34.69 -17.47 -13.85
C PHE A 725 35.34 -18.47 -14.85
N SER A 726 36.34 -18.05 -15.62
CA SER A 726 36.94 -18.87 -16.70
C SER A 726 38.02 -19.86 -16.24
N SER A 727 38.44 -19.81 -14.99
CA SER A 727 39.63 -20.55 -14.53
C SER A 727 39.34 -21.67 -13.53
N PHE A 728 38.17 -22.31 -13.63
CA PHE A 728 37.76 -23.33 -12.69
C PHE A 728 38.02 -24.75 -13.17
N PRO A 729 38.38 -25.72 -12.30
CA PRO A 729 39.00 -25.55 -10.97
C PRO A 729 40.52 -25.48 -11.09
N THR A 730 41.09 -24.29 -11.07
CA THR A 730 42.55 -24.11 -11.05
C THR A 730 43.04 -23.86 -9.62
N SER A 731 44.33 -24.00 -9.41
CA SER A 731 45.00 -23.68 -8.14
C SER A 731 44.83 -22.25 -7.64
N HIS A 732 44.07 -21.39 -8.36
CA HIS A 732 43.89 -19.98 -8.12
C HIS A 732 42.50 -19.56 -7.79
N SER A 733 41.45 -20.45 -7.92
CA SER A 733 40.09 -20.15 -7.46
C SER A 733 39.97 -20.41 -5.95
N LEU A 734 39.37 -19.49 -5.23
CA LEU A 734 39.20 -19.68 -3.79
C LEU A 734 38.03 -20.65 -3.54
N ARG A 735 38.20 -21.53 -2.56
CA ARG A 735 37.18 -22.49 -2.19
C ARG A 735 35.97 -21.74 -1.57
N GLY A 736 34.79 -22.02 -2.05
CA GLY A 736 33.55 -21.36 -1.55
C GLY A 736 33.28 -20.01 -2.21
N GLU A 737 33.98 -19.63 -3.29
CA GLU A 737 33.73 -18.37 -3.99
C GLU A 737 32.30 -18.28 -4.55
N LEU A 738 31.73 -19.39 -4.99
CA LEU A 738 30.37 -19.52 -5.59
C LEU A 738 29.48 -20.52 -4.83
N PRO A 739 28.15 -20.43 -4.97
CA PRO A 739 27.39 -19.35 -5.60
C PRO A 739 27.29 -18.11 -4.74
N LEU A 740 26.97 -16.98 -5.39
CA LEU A 740 26.69 -15.71 -4.71
C LEU A 740 25.22 -15.61 -4.35
N LEU A 741 24.90 -14.94 -3.27
CA LEU A 741 23.51 -14.62 -2.92
C LEU A 741 22.95 -13.53 -3.84
N PRO A 742 21.65 -13.55 -4.16
CA PRO A 742 21.03 -12.49 -4.95
C PRO A 742 21.27 -11.10 -4.33
N ASN A 743 21.95 -10.25 -5.07
CA ASN A 743 22.42 -8.87 -4.83
C ASN A 743 23.66 -8.66 -3.93
N ASP A 744 24.31 -7.51 -4.10
CA ASP A 744 25.52 -7.12 -3.35
C ASP A 744 25.29 -6.88 -1.85
N LEU A 745 24.09 -6.38 -1.48
CA LEU A 745 23.69 -6.21 -0.07
C LEU A 745 23.50 -7.55 0.64
N GLY A 746 23.13 -8.61 -0.11
CA GLY A 746 23.03 -9.98 0.40
C GLY A 746 24.34 -10.53 0.90
N ARG A 747 25.48 -10.20 0.28
CA ARG A 747 26.80 -10.63 0.73
C ARG A 747 27.16 -10.06 2.09
N ARG A 748 26.74 -8.83 2.39
CA ARG A 748 27.10 -8.13 3.64
C ARG A 748 26.24 -8.51 4.83
N ARG A 749 24.99 -8.95 4.64
CA ARG A 749 24.03 -9.21 5.73
C ARG A 749 23.41 -10.61 5.73
N ASN A 750 23.20 -11.19 4.56
CA ASN A 750 22.42 -12.40 4.42
C ASN A 750 23.26 -13.67 4.56
N GLY A 751 24.58 -13.60 4.39
CA GLY A 751 25.48 -14.73 4.55
C GLY A 751 25.41 -15.32 5.95
N GLY A 752 25.52 -14.50 7.00
CA GLY A 752 25.39 -14.94 8.39
C GLY A 752 24.08 -15.65 8.64
N THR A 753 22.97 -15.09 8.14
CA THR A 753 21.64 -15.69 8.26
C THR A 753 21.52 -17.02 7.51
N LEU A 754 22.07 -17.12 6.30
CA LEU A 754 22.06 -18.36 5.51
C LEU A 754 22.86 -19.46 6.21
N PHE A 755 24.10 -19.14 6.63
CA PHE A 755 25.01 -20.12 7.20
C PHE A 755 24.67 -20.53 8.64
N SER A 756 23.85 -19.73 9.36
CA SER A 756 23.31 -20.09 10.66
C SER A 756 22.18 -21.15 10.59
N ARG A 757 21.67 -21.45 9.41
CA ARG A 757 20.64 -22.48 9.24
C ARG A 757 21.17 -23.88 9.56
N ASN A 758 20.41 -24.63 10.33
CA ASN A 758 20.79 -25.99 10.74
C ASN A 758 20.64 -27.05 9.62
N ASP A 759 19.88 -26.70 8.58
CA ASP A 759 19.57 -27.59 7.46
C ASP A 759 20.58 -27.46 6.29
N LEU A 760 21.48 -26.51 6.33
CA LEU A 760 22.61 -26.37 5.41
C LEU A 760 23.89 -26.94 6.05
#